data_1c4966e59cff15dab406ba402bbf0755
#
_entry.id   1c4966e59cff15dab406ba402bbf0755
#
_cell.length_a   1.000
_cell.length_b   1.000
_cell.length_c   1.000
_cell.angle_alpha   90.00
_cell.angle_beta   90.00
_cell.angle_gamma   90.00
#
_symmetry.space_group_name_H-M   'P 1'
#
loop_
_entity.id
_entity.type
_entity.pdbx_description
1 polymer ?
#
loop_
_entity_poly.entity_id
_entity_poly.type
_entity_poly.pdbx_seq_one_letter_code
_entity_poly.pdbx_strand_id
1 'polypeptide(L)'
;MEAIEYYQKAFKAANKEYKELQAAGKNPHPAVLDDILPEGLGNNYRSIGLVEIPAHRIVGTKSAGRITAFTPSFLPLLDYGTEFASKWIALCSAHLSPEGIRDPILCYEYLGNFYVQEGNKRVSVLRSFDATRIPGNVYRIVPPISDDPEVVAYYEFLDFYKDARTYEVQYRTPGNYKKLLSALGREPGVAWTQWEIRTFHSHLQYFRDAYDSLGGKNLSLTAEEALLVWLEVFTFRDLGRMTATELKKALHGLWDDLVALSNETPVQLSTDPVTQEAKTGILSWFTSTPEHLNIAFIHQMDATTSTWTGGHEFGIQNLQRRLKDKITVRSYFHADSPAQKDALLEQAVADGADLVFTTTPRLNRATVKAALKYPHIRFFNCSVAVPYSSVRSYYCRIFEGKFITGAIAGAMANNDRIGYIGSYPIFGVPASINAFALGAQMTNPRARIDLRWSCQSGDPVKEFIDKGYQVISNRDVPSPQHNYLEFGEYGTYLVEEDKTLTPLASPTWLWGNFYERIVRSILNGTWEQNTDSGVATNYWWGMDSGVIDVEFSQKLPESMRFLARSLSAAFKHGTFDPFFRKIVAQDGTVKNDGTRHFTPDELLRMDWLCDNIDGAIPPFEEVLPFAQPMLRELGVYKDTIPPEKEEEDML
;
A
#
# COMPACT_ATOMS: atom_id res chain seq x y z
N MET A 1 -46.08 -21.29 3.53
CA MET A 1 -46.46 -19.85 3.65
C MET A 1 -47.13 -19.45 2.36
N GLU A 2 -48.31 -18.86 2.44
CA GLU A 2 -49.03 -18.40 1.25
C GLU A 2 -48.50 -17.03 0.77
N ALA A 3 -48.66 -16.69 -0.50
CA ALA A 3 -48.16 -15.42 -1.08
C ALA A 3 -48.62 -14.17 -0.33
N ILE A 4 -49.77 -14.22 0.31
CA ILE A 4 -50.31 -13.19 1.19
C ILE A 4 -49.43 -12.96 2.42
N GLU A 5 -48.99 -14.04 3.06
CA GLU A 5 -48.14 -13.98 4.26
C GLU A 5 -46.77 -13.34 3.93
N TYR A 6 -46.22 -13.64 2.75
CA TYR A 6 -44.98 -13.00 2.28
C TYR A 6 -45.19 -11.48 2.08
N TYR A 7 -46.32 -11.04 1.51
CA TYR A 7 -46.63 -9.63 1.40
C TYR A 7 -46.68 -8.93 2.75
N GLN A 8 -47.42 -9.53 3.71
CA GLN A 8 -47.54 -8.98 5.06
C GLN A 8 -46.20 -8.87 5.78
N LYS A 9 -45.31 -9.90 5.61
CA LYS A 9 -43.94 -9.88 6.15
C LYS A 9 -43.12 -8.75 5.51
N ALA A 10 -43.15 -8.63 4.17
CA ALA A 10 -42.43 -7.61 3.43
C ALA A 10 -42.92 -6.21 3.78
N PHE A 11 -44.26 -6.00 3.88
CA PHE A 11 -44.86 -4.74 4.30
C PHE A 11 -44.48 -4.31 5.71
N LYS A 12 -44.45 -5.26 6.66
CA LYS A 12 -43.97 -4.98 8.03
C LYS A 12 -42.51 -4.58 8.05
N ALA A 13 -41.64 -5.25 7.28
CA ALA A 13 -40.23 -4.90 7.14
C ALA A 13 -40.05 -3.52 6.50
N ALA A 14 -40.84 -3.21 5.44
CA ALA A 14 -40.86 -1.89 4.78
C ALA A 14 -41.15 -0.76 5.75
N ASN A 15 -42.21 -0.91 6.58
CA ASN A 15 -42.59 0.10 7.56
C ASN A 15 -41.52 0.31 8.64
N LYS A 16 -40.79 -0.72 8.99
CA LYS A 16 -39.65 -0.61 9.91
C LYS A 16 -38.52 0.20 9.26
N GLU A 17 -38.07 -0.19 8.06
CA GLU A 17 -37.03 0.51 7.30
C GLU A 17 -37.40 1.98 7.06
N TYR A 18 -38.65 2.25 6.66
CA TYR A 18 -39.15 3.59 6.42
C TYR A 18 -39.00 4.49 7.67
N LYS A 19 -39.43 4.01 8.83
CA LYS A 19 -39.30 4.75 10.10
C LYS A 19 -37.86 4.98 10.53
N GLU A 20 -37.00 3.97 10.37
CA GLU A 20 -35.57 4.05 10.68
C GLU A 20 -34.87 5.11 9.81
N LEU A 21 -35.15 5.13 8.50
CA LEU A 21 -34.61 6.12 7.58
C LEU A 21 -35.13 7.54 7.87
N GLN A 22 -36.42 7.69 8.16
CA GLN A 22 -36.97 8.98 8.57
C GLN A 22 -36.34 9.51 9.86
N ALA A 23 -36.17 8.65 10.86
CA ALA A 23 -35.53 9.02 12.13
C ALA A 23 -34.06 9.42 11.94
N ALA A 24 -33.39 8.84 10.93
CA ALA A 24 -32.02 9.18 10.54
C ALA A 24 -31.92 10.41 9.60
N GLY A 25 -33.05 11.07 9.25
CA GLY A 25 -33.09 12.19 8.30
C GLY A 25 -32.75 11.80 6.85
N LYS A 26 -32.83 10.51 6.49
CA LYS A 26 -32.56 9.99 5.15
C LYS A 26 -33.83 9.85 4.32
N ASN A 27 -33.71 9.92 2.99
CA ASN A 27 -34.83 9.68 2.09
C ASN A 27 -35.31 8.22 2.25
N PRO A 28 -36.60 8.00 2.62
CA PRO A 28 -37.15 6.66 2.82
C PRO A 28 -37.68 6.01 1.53
N HIS A 29 -37.41 6.60 0.36
CA HIS A 29 -37.82 6.10 -0.95
C HIS A 29 -36.63 5.82 -1.86
N PRO A 30 -36.80 5.00 -2.92
CA PRO A 30 -35.75 4.73 -3.91
C PRO A 30 -35.27 6.03 -4.58
N ALA A 31 -34.02 6.06 -4.96
CA ALA A 31 -33.44 7.15 -5.75
C ALA A 31 -34.15 7.27 -7.12
N VAL A 32 -34.20 8.47 -7.66
CA VAL A 32 -34.77 8.76 -8.99
C VAL A 32 -33.66 9.17 -9.93
N LEU A 33 -33.47 8.41 -11.01
CA LEU A 33 -32.38 8.68 -11.97
C LEU A 33 -32.56 10.05 -12.66
N ASP A 34 -33.80 10.42 -13.01
CA ASP A 34 -34.05 11.69 -13.67
C ASP A 34 -33.67 12.91 -12.82
N ASP A 35 -33.66 12.77 -11.49
CA ASP A 35 -33.23 13.82 -10.56
C ASP A 35 -31.70 13.88 -10.36
N ILE A 36 -31.01 12.82 -10.75
CA ILE A 36 -29.54 12.67 -10.57
C ILE A 36 -28.80 13.06 -11.84
N LEU A 37 -29.39 12.82 -13.02
CA LEU A 37 -28.71 13.03 -14.29
C LEU A 37 -28.49 14.52 -14.57
N PRO A 38 -27.30 14.90 -15.08
CA PRO A 38 -27.09 16.21 -15.67
C PRO A 38 -28.12 16.53 -16.76
N GLU A 39 -28.45 17.79 -16.91
CA GLU A 39 -29.46 18.26 -17.89
C GLU A 39 -29.09 17.80 -19.31
N GLY A 40 -30.04 17.18 -20.02
CA GLY A 40 -29.86 16.68 -21.37
C GLY A 40 -29.21 15.28 -21.50
N LEU A 41 -28.60 14.73 -20.44
CA LEU A 41 -27.91 13.43 -20.51
C LEU A 41 -28.93 12.26 -20.56
N GLY A 42 -30.12 12.40 -20.02
CA GLY A 42 -31.11 11.33 -19.94
C GLY A 42 -31.60 10.74 -21.27
N ASN A 43 -31.36 11.43 -22.38
CA ASN A 43 -31.71 10.97 -23.74
C ASN A 43 -30.51 10.27 -24.47
N ASN A 44 -29.32 10.28 -23.88
CA ASN A 44 -28.13 9.68 -24.48
C ASN A 44 -27.84 8.31 -23.85
N TYR A 45 -28.57 7.30 -24.30
CA TYR A 45 -28.39 5.93 -23.80
C TYR A 45 -28.24 4.93 -24.93
N ARG A 46 -27.59 3.81 -24.64
CA ARG A 46 -27.45 2.66 -25.55
C ARG A 46 -27.89 1.37 -24.88
N SER A 47 -28.54 0.48 -25.64
CA SER A 47 -28.86 -0.86 -25.13
C SER A 47 -27.57 -1.68 -25.01
N ILE A 48 -27.40 -2.35 -23.88
CA ILE A 48 -26.36 -3.35 -23.65
C ILE A 48 -26.91 -4.78 -23.54
N GLY A 49 -28.23 -4.95 -23.79
CA GLY A 49 -28.90 -6.24 -23.84
C GLY A 49 -29.31 -6.76 -22.47
N LEU A 50 -29.44 -8.08 -22.39
CA LEU A 50 -29.79 -8.80 -21.17
C LEU A 50 -28.58 -8.92 -20.26
N VAL A 51 -28.72 -8.50 -19.00
CA VAL A 51 -27.70 -8.53 -17.96
C VAL A 51 -28.24 -9.18 -16.72
N GLU A 52 -27.44 -10.05 -16.09
CA GLU A 52 -27.69 -10.56 -14.74
C GLU A 52 -27.22 -9.49 -13.73
N ILE A 53 -28.18 -8.69 -13.25
CA ILE A 53 -27.89 -7.53 -12.41
C ILE A 53 -27.77 -7.98 -10.97
N PRO A 54 -26.66 -7.69 -10.25
CA PRO A 54 -26.58 -7.89 -8.81
C PRO A 54 -27.70 -7.10 -8.12
N ALA A 55 -28.54 -7.79 -7.32
CA ALA A 55 -29.75 -7.17 -6.76
C ALA A 55 -29.43 -5.94 -5.90
N HIS A 56 -28.28 -5.91 -5.21
CA HIS A 56 -27.85 -4.75 -4.41
C HIS A 56 -27.51 -3.50 -5.26
N ARG A 57 -27.21 -3.67 -6.56
CA ARG A 57 -26.92 -2.58 -7.50
C ARG A 57 -28.18 -1.89 -8.05
N ILE A 58 -29.36 -2.45 -7.80
CA ILE A 58 -30.63 -1.80 -8.17
C ILE A 58 -30.97 -0.80 -7.06
N VAL A 59 -30.62 0.46 -7.23
CA VAL A 59 -30.70 1.50 -6.19
C VAL A 59 -31.90 2.41 -6.32
N GLY A 60 -32.59 2.39 -7.47
CA GLY A 60 -33.66 3.35 -7.71
C GLY A 60 -34.58 3.05 -8.90
N THR A 61 -35.33 4.03 -9.26
CA THR A 61 -36.26 4.03 -10.42
C THR A 61 -35.82 5.08 -11.43
N LYS A 62 -36.21 4.88 -12.71
CA LYS A 62 -35.90 5.86 -13.78
C LYS A 62 -36.60 7.18 -13.50
N SER A 63 -37.89 7.15 -13.11
CA SER A 63 -38.71 8.33 -12.87
C SER A 63 -39.46 8.25 -11.54
N ALA A 64 -39.91 9.40 -11.04
CA ALA A 64 -40.59 9.55 -9.74
C ALA A 64 -41.99 8.93 -9.64
N GLY A 65 -42.57 8.41 -10.72
CA GLY A 65 -43.98 8.11 -10.83
C GLY A 65 -44.62 7.14 -9.82
N ARG A 66 -43.85 6.34 -9.08
CA ARG A 66 -44.35 5.38 -8.06
C ARG A 66 -43.34 5.10 -6.94
N ILE A 67 -42.43 6.01 -6.66
CA ILE A 67 -41.40 5.83 -5.62
C ILE A 67 -42.03 5.66 -4.24
N THR A 68 -43.14 6.32 -3.94
CA THR A 68 -43.81 6.24 -2.64
C THR A 68 -44.40 4.86 -2.32
N ALA A 69 -44.45 3.96 -3.31
CA ALA A 69 -44.90 2.58 -3.09
C ALA A 69 -43.79 1.65 -2.54
N PHE A 70 -42.55 2.13 -2.46
CA PHE A 70 -41.40 1.31 -2.08
C PHE A 70 -40.43 2.04 -1.13
N THR A 71 -39.73 1.26 -0.29
CA THR A 71 -38.52 1.70 0.39
C THR A 71 -37.33 1.64 -0.56
N PRO A 72 -36.13 2.19 -0.20
CA PRO A 72 -34.90 2.01 -0.98
C PRO A 72 -34.53 0.54 -1.24
N SER A 73 -34.87 -0.36 -0.32
CA SER A 73 -34.74 -1.81 -0.51
C SER A 73 -35.80 -2.42 -1.42
N PHE A 74 -36.67 -1.61 -2.03
CA PHE A 74 -37.80 -2.05 -2.84
C PHE A 74 -38.86 -2.86 -2.08
N LEU A 75 -38.92 -2.77 -0.76
CA LEU A 75 -39.99 -3.37 0.02
C LEU A 75 -41.30 -2.56 -0.13
N PRO A 76 -42.49 -3.22 -0.16
CA PRO A 76 -43.76 -2.58 -0.45
C PRO A 76 -44.29 -1.75 0.73
N LEU A 77 -44.67 -0.48 0.48
CA LEU A 77 -45.20 0.45 1.48
C LEU A 77 -46.74 0.62 1.43
N LEU A 78 -47.41 0.10 0.43
CA LEU A 78 -48.87 0.28 0.28
C LEU A 78 -49.65 -0.80 1.04
N ASP A 79 -50.79 -0.42 1.60
CA ASP A 79 -51.62 -1.31 2.40
C ASP A 79 -52.15 -2.52 1.63
N TYR A 80 -52.43 -3.58 2.36
CA TYR A 80 -53.15 -4.74 1.88
C TYR A 80 -54.57 -4.31 1.43
N GLY A 81 -55.04 -4.80 0.31
CA GLY A 81 -56.32 -4.41 -0.28
C GLY A 81 -56.20 -3.40 -1.42
N THR A 82 -55.01 -2.88 -1.66
CA THR A 82 -54.75 -2.04 -2.85
C THR A 82 -54.55 -2.90 -4.10
N GLU A 83 -54.79 -2.32 -5.27
CA GLU A 83 -54.44 -2.95 -6.57
C GLU A 83 -52.95 -3.26 -6.64
N PHE A 84 -52.13 -2.47 -6.00
CA PHE A 84 -50.70 -2.71 -5.90
C PHE A 84 -50.40 -4.01 -5.17
N ALA A 85 -50.99 -4.22 -3.98
CA ALA A 85 -50.82 -5.42 -3.18
C ALA A 85 -51.29 -6.68 -3.92
N SER A 86 -52.46 -6.58 -4.57
CA SER A 86 -52.97 -7.71 -5.37
C SER A 86 -52.06 -8.12 -6.50
N LYS A 87 -51.48 -7.15 -7.23
CA LYS A 87 -50.47 -7.43 -8.28
C LYS A 87 -49.14 -7.96 -7.73
N TRP A 88 -48.70 -7.50 -6.55
CA TRP A 88 -47.51 -8.02 -5.89
C TRP A 88 -47.71 -9.48 -5.44
N ILE A 89 -48.87 -9.77 -4.82
CA ILE A 89 -49.23 -11.13 -4.38
C ILE A 89 -49.32 -12.10 -5.57
N ALA A 90 -49.91 -11.66 -6.69
CA ALA A 90 -49.95 -12.47 -7.91
C ALA A 90 -48.54 -12.80 -8.46
N LEU A 91 -47.61 -11.84 -8.45
CA LEU A 91 -46.23 -12.04 -8.82
C LEU A 91 -45.50 -12.97 -7.82
N CYS A 92 -45.78 -12.86 -6.52
CA CYS A 92 -45.25 -13.75 -5.50
C CYS A 92 -45.76 -15.20 -5.71
N SER A 93 -47.04 -15.36 -6.02
CA SER A 93 -47.59 -16.69 -6.37
C SER A 93 -46.95 -17.28 -7.61
N ALA A 94 -46.69 -16.46 -8.63
CA ALA A 94 -45.94 -16.89 -9.81
C ALA A 94 -44.50 -17.29 -9.48
N HIS A 95 -43.84 -16.56 -8.59
CA HIS A 95 -42.48 -16.90 -8.13
C HIS A 95 -42.44 -18.24 -7.39
N LEU A 96 -43.48 -18.54 -6.61
CA LEU A 96 -43.57 -19.78 -5.86
C LEU A 96 -43.99 -20.98 -6.74
N SER A 97 -44.44 -20.75 -7.98
CA SER A 97 -44.76 -21.80 -8.95
C SER A 97 -43.51 -22.35 -9.60
N PRO A 98 -43.57 -23.56 -10.21
CA PRO A 98 -42.42 -24.13 -10.94
C PRO A 98 -41.89 -23.28 -12.08
N GLU A 99 -42.73 -22.42 -12.66
CA GLU A 99 -42.33 -21.53 -13.76
C GLU A 99 -41.52 -20.35 -13.28
N GLY A 100 -41.73 -19.89 -12.06
CA GLY A 100 -41.03 -18.71 -11.49
C GLY A 100 -41.35 -17.37 -12.21
N ILE A 101 -40.64 -16.32 -11.86
CA ILE A 101 -40.68 -15.04 -12.60
C ILE A 101 -39.56 -15.08 -13.65
N ARG A 102 -39.92 -15.16 -14.94
CA ARG A 102 -38.97 -15.28 -16.07
C ARG A 102 -38.75 -13.97 -16.82
N ASP A 103 -39.71 -13.03 -16.80
CA ASP A 103 -39.62 -11.79 -17.55
C ASP A 103 -38.52 -10.88 -16.98
N PRO A 104 -37.53 -10.46 -17.79
CA PRO A 104 -36.51 -9.52 -17.34
C PRO A 104 -37.14 -8.16 -17.01
N ILE A 105 -36.55 -7.43 -16.07
CA ILE A 105 -36.90 -6.02 -15.82
C ILE A 105 -36.32 -5.16 -16.91
N LEU A 106 -36.87 -3.92 -17.07
CA LEU A 106 -36.28 -2.87 -17.90
C LEU A 106 -35.67 -1.81 -17.01
N CYS A 107 -34.38 -1.53 -17.19
CA CYS A 107 -33.68 -0.57 -16.35
C CYS A 107 -32.62 0.23 -17.10
N TYR A 108 -32.18 1.33 -16.48
CA TYR A 108 -31.06 2.15 -16.90
C TYR A 108 -29.88 1.90 -15.98
N GLU A 109 -28.69 1.82 -16.54
CA GLU A 109 -27.43 1.78 -15.80
C GLU A 109 -26.75 3.15 -15.92
N TYR A 110 -26.35 3.71 -14.77
CA TYR A 110 -25.57 4.93 -14.67
C TYR A 110 -24.56 4.81 -13.53
N LEU A 111 -23.27 5.02 -13.83
CA LEU A 111 -22.16 4.89 -12.88
C LEU A 111 -22.18 3.55 -12.12
N GLY A 112 -22.49 2.45 -12.82
CA GLY A 112 -22.51 1.09 -12.24
C GLY A 112 -23.74 0.77 -11.37
N ASN A 113 -24.68 1.69 -11.20
CA ASN A 113 -25.94 1.51 -10.49
C ASN A 113 -27.10 1.36 -11.48
N PHE A 114 -28.15 0.63 -11.05
CA PHE A 114 -29.31 0.35 -11.90
C PHE A 114 -30.57 0.99 -11.37
N TYR A 115 -31.33 1.57 -12.29
CA TYR A 115 -32.57 2.30 -12.03
C TYR A 115 -33.72 1.69 -12.85
N VAL A 116 -34.72 1.16 -12.18
CA VAL A 116 -35.78 0.39 -12.82
C VAL A 116 -36.76 1.33 -13.51
N GLN A 117 -36.99 1.10 -14.79
CA GLN A 117 -38.08 1.74 -15.53
C GLN A 117 -39.34 0.89 -15.47
N GLU A 118 -39.23 -0.43 -15.71
CA GLU A 118 -40.35 -1.36 -15.68
C GLU A 118 -39.96 -2.61 -14.90
N GLY A 119 -40.88 -3.07 -14.00
CA GLY A 119 -40.67 -4.26 -13.20
C GLY A 119 -40.39 -4.01 -11.74
N ASN A 120 -40.65 -2.82 -11.18
CA ASN A 120 -40.43 -2.50 -9.77
C ASN A 120 -41.03 -3.52 -8.80
N LYS A 121 -42.26 -4.07 -9.10
CA LYS A 121 -42.85 -5.13 -8.28
C LYS A 121 -42.11 -6.46 -8.40
N ARG A 122 -41.52 -6.78 -9.59
CA ARG A 122 -40.70 -7.96 -9.80
C ARG A 122 -39.43 -7.88 -8.93
N VAL A 123 -38.76 -6.72 -8.94
CA VAL A 123 -37.62 -6.46 -8.06
C VAL A 123 -38.00 -6.63 -6.59
N SER A 124 -39.16 -6.06 -6.19
CA SER A 124 -39.68 -6.14 -4.82
C SER A 124 -39.90 -7.59 -4.37
N VAL A 125 -40.57 -8.40 -5.19
CA VAL A 125 -40.81 -9.81 -4.90
C VAL A 125 -39.47 -10.56 -4.80
N LEU A 126 -38.61 -10.47 -5.84
CA LEU A 126 -37.34 -11.20 -5.90
C LEU A 126 -36.43 -10.85 -4.73
N ARG A 127 -36.37 -9.58 -4.32
CA ARG A 127 -35.61 -9.15 -3.12
C ARG A 127 -36.20 -9.71 -1.82
N SER A 128 -37.51 -9.85 -1.73
CA SER A 128 -38.18 -10.46 -0.56
C SER A 128 -37.86 -11.96 -0.41
N PHE A 129 -37.29 -12.59 -1.43
CA PHE A 129 -36.76 -13.96 -1.45
C PHE A 129 -35.25 -14.02 -1.53
N ASP A 130 -34.57 -12.95 -1.12
CA ASP A 130 -33.10 -12.86 -1.07
C ASP A 130 -32.42 -13.19 -2.40
N ALA A 131 -33.07 -12.84 -3.52
CA ALA A 131 -32.47 -13.00 -4.83
C ALA A 131 -31.16 -12.18 -4.92
N THR A 132 -30.07 -12.87 -5.24
CA THR A 132 -28.74 -12.24 -5.39
C THR A 132 -28.60 -11.53 -6.73
N ARG A 133 -29.33 -11.99 -7.78
CA ARG A 133 -29.30 -11.42 -9.14
C ARG A 133 -30.70 -11.38 -9.73
N ILE A 134 -30.91 -10.38 -10.58
CA ILE A 134 -32.20 -10.15 -11.28
C ILE A 134 -31.89 -9.89 -12.75
N PRO A 135 -32.45 -10.69 -13.69
CA PRO A 135 -32.27 -10.49 -15.11
C PRO A 135 -32.93 -9.20 -15.58
N GLY A 136 -32.22 -8.35 -16.31
CA GLY A 136 -32.73 -7.09 -16.82
C GLY A 136 -32.24 -6.76 -18.23
N ASN A 137 -33.15 -6.20 -19.06
CA ASN A 137 -32.76 -5.50 -20.27
C ASN A 137 -32.28 -4.12 -19.91
N VAL A 138 -31.02 -3.80 -20.23
CA VAL A 138 -30.35 -2.62 -19.69
C VAL A 138 -30.02 -1.61 -20.78
N TYR A 139 -30.36 -0.35 -20.52
CA TYR A 139 -29.88 0.82 -21.23
C TYR A 139 -28.80 1.51 -20.40
N ARG A 140 -27.61 1.68 -20.97
CA ARG A 140 -26.49 2.35 -20.32
C ARG A 140 -26.43 3.82 -20.70
N ILE A 141 -26.33 4.69 -19.69
CA ILE A 141 -26.04 6.12 -19.83
C ILE A 141 -24.60 6.31 -19.41
N VAL A 142 -23.77 6.87 -20.31
CA VAL A 142 -22.34 7.11 -20.05
C VAL A 142 -22.17 8.60 -19.74
N PRO A 143 -21.58 8.97 -18.58
CA PRO A 143 -21.31 10.38 -18.29
C PRO A 143 -20.27 10.95 -19.24
N PRO A 144 -20.24 12.27 -19.47
CA PRO A 144 -19.16 12.93 -20.18
C PRO A 144 -17.82 12.69 -19.48
N ILE A 145 -16.74 12.61 -20.22
CA ILE A 145 -15.38 12.50 -19.65
C ILE A 145 -15.07 13.75 -18.82
N SER A 146 -14.62 13.56 -17.60
CA SER A 146 -14.20 14.61 -16.68
C SER A 146 -13.10 14.10 -15.76
N ASP A 147 -12.48 15.01 -15.01
CA ASP A 147 -11.47 14.68 -13.99
C ASP A 147 -12.10 14.28 -12.64
N ASP A 148 -13.44 14.13 -12.58
CA ASP A 148 -14.13 13.62 -11.40
C ASP A 148 -13.69 12.17 -11.14
N PRO A 149 -13.15 11.86 -9.95
CA PRO A 149 -12.65 10.52 -9.63
C PRO A 149 -13.67 9.41 -9.87
N GLU A 150 -14.96 9.64 -9.57
CA GLU A 150 -16.02 8.64 -9.77
C GLU A 150 -16.25 8.39 -11.28
N VAL A 151 -16.16 9.44 -12.10
CA VAL A 151 -16.27 9.32 -13.56
C VAL A 151 -15.05 8.59 -14.12
N VAL A 152 -13.84 8.94 -13.67
CA VAL A 152 -12.60 8.25 -14.09
C VAL A 152 -12.67 6.76 -13.73
N ALA A 153 -13.03 6.42 -12.50
CA ALA A 153 -13.18 5.03 -12.06
C ALA A 153 -14.28 4.29 -12.86
N TYR A 154 -15.36 4.98 -13.25
CA TYR A 154 -16.38 4.38 -14.09
C TYR A 154 -15.88 4.05 -15.50
N TYR A 155 -15.04 4.89 -16.09
CA TYR A 155 -14.40 4.54 -17.38
C TYR A 155 -13.46 3.33 -17.27
N GLU A 156 -12.71 3.22 -16.17
CA GLU A 156 -11.93 2.00 -15.85
C GLU A 156 -12.86 0.78 -15.71
N PHE A 157 -14.02 0.94 -15.05
CA PHE A 157 -15.04 -0.12 -14.99
C PHE A 157 -15.52 -0.54 -16.38
N LEU A 158 -15.74 0.40 -17.30
CA LEU A 158 -16.19 0.06 -18.65
C LEU A 158 -15.15 -0.82 -19.40
N ASP A 159 -13.87 -0.54 -19.19
CA ASP A 159 -12.80 -1.37 -19.77
C ASP A 159 -12.74 -2.74 -19.08
N PHE A 160 -12.78 -2.80 -17.76
CA PHE A 160 -12.89 -4.05 -16.98
C PHE A 160 -14.10 -4.89 -17.43
N TYR A 161 -15.27 -4.26 -17.59
CA TYR A 161 -16.50 -4.96 -17.99
C TYR A 161 -16.42 -5.57 -19.40
N LYS A 162 -15.63 -5.02 -20.31
CA LYS A 162 -15.42 -5.64 -21.65
C LYS A 162 -14.89 -7.05 -21.52
N ASP A 163 -14.00 -7.29 -20.56
CA ASP A 163 -13.32 -8.56 -20.36
C ASP A 163 -14.06 -9.46 -19.36
N ALA A 164 -14.40 -8.93 -18.18
CA ALA A 164 -14.94 -9.68 -17.06
C ALA A 164 -16.46 -9.93 -17.13
N ARG A 165 -17.22 -9.13 -17.90
CA ARG A 165 -18.67 -9.23 -18.07
C ARG A 165 -19.46 -9.33 -16.75
N THR A 166 -19.01 -8.64 -15.71
CA THR A 166 -19.63 -8.67 -14.38
C THR A 166 -19.80 -7.29 -13.78
N TYR A 167 -20.86 -7.13 -12.97
CA TYR A 167 -21.15 -5.96 -12.14
C TYR A 167 -20.95 -6.23 -10.65
N GLU A 168 -20.33 -7.35 -10.29
CA GLU A 168 -20.16 -7.73 -8.88
C GLU A 168 -19.26 -6.77 -8.12
N VAL A 169 -18.29 -6.14 -8.77
CA VAL A 169 -17.42 -5.15 -8.15
C VAL A 169 -17.70 -3.76 -8.70
N GLN A 170 -17.63 -2.76 -7.82
CA GLN A 170 -17.70 -1.35 -8.17
C GLN A 170 -16.73 -0.57 -7.28
N TYR A 171 -15.75 0.03 -7.92
CA TYR A 171 -14.83 0.95 -7.26
C TYR A 171 -15.16 2.38 -7.65
N ARG A 172 -15.01 3.31 -6.70
CA ARG A 172 -15.17 4.75 -6.92
C ARG A 172 -13.82 5.46 -7.00
N THR A 173 -12.76 4.78 -6.58
CA THR A 173 -11.40 5.29 -6.61
C THR A 173 -10.71 4.81 -7.88
N PRO A 174 -10.15 5.71 -8.69
CA PRO A 174 -9.35 5.37 -9.86
C PRO A 174 -8.18 4.44 -9.50
N GLY A 175 -7.83 3.53 -10.42
CA GLY A 175 -6.76 2.55 -10.25
C GLY A 175 -7.17 1.25 -9.59
N ASN A 176 -8.30 1.18 -8.86
CA ASN A 176 -8.70 -0.01 -8.12
C ASN A 176 -9.08 -1.19 -9.04
N TYR A 177 -9.63 -0.95 -10.23
CA TYR A 177 -9.85 -2.03 -11.21
C TYR A 177 -8.54 -2.62 -11.70
N LYS A 178 -7.54 -1.78 -11.91
CA LYS A 178 -6.19 -2.20 -12.28
C LYS A 178 -5.54 -3.03 -11.17
N LYS A 179 -5.67 -2.59 -9.91
CA LYS A 179 -5.20 -3.35 -8.72
C LYS A 179 -5.87 -4.72 -8.65
N LEU A 180 -7.20 -4.78 -8.85
CA LEU A 180 -7.93 -6.04 -8.85
C LEU A 180 -7.43 -7.00 -9.94
N LEU A 181 -7.41 -6.55 -11.22
CA LEU A 181 -6.95 -7.37 -12.35
C LEU A 181 -5.57 -7.94 -12.09
N SER A 182 -4.73 -7.12 -11.56
CA SER A 182 -3.38 -7.39 -11.19
C SER A 182 -3.27 -8.46 -10.11
N ALA A 183 -4.01 -8.32 -9.00
CA ALA A 183 -4.07 -9.29 -7.92
C ALA A 183 -4.68 -10.63 -8.34
N LEU A 184 -5.47 -10.65 -9.42
CA LEU A 184 -6.03 -11.84 -10.04
C LEU A 184 -5.13 -12.45 -11.13
N GLY A 185 -3.96 -11.86 -11.40
CA GLY A 185 -3.08 -12.29 -12.50
C GLY A 185 -3.68 -12.09 -13.88
N ARG A 186 -4.63 -11.13 -14.06
CA ARG A 186 -5.36 -10.93 -15.33
C ARG A 186 -4.80 -9.76 -16.12
N GLU A 187 -4.63 -9.96 -17.43
CA GLU A 187 -4.25 -8.89 -18.34
C GLU A 187 -5.48 -8.17 -18.88
N PRO A 188 -5.44 -6.83 -19.01
CA PRO A 188 -6.45 -6.07 -19.73
C PRO A 188 -6.56 -6.54 -21.19
N GLY A 189 -7.78 -6.59 -21.71
CA GLY A 189 -8.06 -7.02 -23.09
C GLY A 189 -8.21 -8.54 -23.28
N VAL A 190 -8.10 -9.33 -22.21
CA VAL A 190 -8.31 -10.79 -22.24
C VAL A 190 -9.66 -11.13 -21.62
N ALA A 191 -10.59 -11.60 -22.45
CA ALA A 191 -11.93 -11.97 -22.01
C ALA A 191 -11.90 -13.14 -21.01
N TRP A 192 -12.69 -13.01 -19.93
CA TRP A 192 -12.83 -14.06 -18.92
C TRP A 192 -13.71 -15.19 -19.41
N THR A 193 -13.33 -16.41 -19.08
CA THR A 193 -14.16 -17.58 -19.32
C THR A 193 -15.34 -17.63 -18.36
N GLN A 194 -16.39 -18.40 -18.70
CA GLN A 194 -17.55 -18.59 -17.82
C GLN A 194 -17.17 -19.28 -16.48
N TRP A 195 -16.11 -20.07 -16.47
CA TRP A 195 -15.61 -20.69 -15.24
C TRP A 195 -14.96 -19.64 -14.33
N GLU A 196 -14.08 -18.79 -14.89
CA GLU A 196 -13.42 -17.71 -14.15
C GLU A 196 -14.44 -16.73 -13.55
N ILE A 197 -15.44 -16.33 -14.34
CA ILE A 197 -16.52 -15.45 -13.86
C ILE A 197 -17.26 -16.10 -12.68
N ARG A 198 -17.61 -17.38 -12.78
CA ARG A 198 -18.30 -18.07 -11.69
C ARG A 198 -17.44 -18.24 -10.44
N THR A 199 -16.17 -18.59 -10.62
CA THR A 199 -15.19 -18.72 -9.54
C THR A 199 -15.03 -17.38 -8.83
N PHE A 200 -14.85 -16.31 -9.60
CA PHE A 200 -14.75 -14.95 -9.05
C PHE A 200 -15.99 -14.57 -8.23
N HIS A 201 -17.19 -14.79 -8.78
CA HIS A 201 -18.43 -14.49 -8.07
C HIS A 201 -18.57 -15.29 -6.76
N SER A 202 -18.23 -16.58 -6.79
CA SER A 202 -18.32 -17.44 -5.61
C SER A 202 -17.36 -17.01 -4.51
N HIS A 203 -16.11 -16.73 -4.85
CA HIS A 203 -15.10 -16.29 -3.89
C HIS A 203 -15.39 -14.89 -3.34
N LEU A 204 -15.84 -13.97 -4.19
CA LEU A 204 -16.24 -12.63 -3.75
C LEU A 204 -17.43 -12.69 -2.78
N GLN A 205 -18.45 -13.50 -3.07
CA GLN A 205 -19.58 -13.68 -2.15
C GLN A 205 -19.14 -14.29 -0.83
N TYR A 206 -18.27 -15.30 -0.88
CA TYR A 206 -17.71 -15.92 0.32
C TYR A 206 -16.94 -14.92 1.19
N PHE A 207 -16.16 -14.04 0.56
CA PHE A 207 -15.46 -12.96 1.25
C PHE A 207 -16.44 -11.95 1.86
N ARG A 208 -17.45 -11.50 1.10
CA ARG A 208 -18.48 -10.57 1.58
C ARG A 208 -19.21 -11.12 2.82
N ASP A 209 -19.60 -12.39 2.79
CA ASP A 209 -20.30 -13.01 3.92
C ASP A 209 -19.43 -13.04 5.18
N ALA A 210 -18.14 -13.31 5.04
CA ALA A 210 -17.19 -13.29 6.14
C ALA A 210 -16.98 -11.86 6.67
N TYR A 211 -16.75 -10.88 5.78
CA TYR A 211 -16.56 -9.46 6.10
C TYR A 211 -17.79 -8.87 6.82
N ASP A 212 -18.98 -9.10 6.29
CA ASP A 212 -20.26 -8.66 6.87
C ASP A 212 -20.50 -9.26 8.25
N SER A 213 -20.13 -10.54 8.44
CA SER A 213 -20.30 -11.24 9.72
C SER A 213 -19.42 -10.65 10.84
N LEU A 214 -18.32 -9.97 10.50
CA LEU A 214 -17.43 -9.27 11.42
C LEU A 214 -17.82 -7.81 11.67
N GLY A 215 -18.86 -7.32 10.99
CA GLY A 215 -19.34 -5.95 11.15
C GLY A 215 -18.97 -5.00 9.99
N GLY A 216 -18.51 -5.53 8.86
CA GLY A 216 -18.07 -4.76 7.69
C GLY A 216 -19.10 -3.76 7.18
N LYS A 217 -20.39 -4.07 7.33
CA LYS A 217 -21.50 -3.14 6.97
C LYS A 217 -21.49 -1.81 7.74
N ASN A 218 -20.78 -1.75 8.86
CA ASN A 218 -20.67 -0.54 9.68
C ASN A 218 -19.46 0.33 9.30
N LEU A 219 -18.58 -0.17 8.44
CA LEU A 219 -17.43 0.57 7.95
C LEU A 219 -17.79 1.37 6.68
N SER A 220 -17.09 2.46 6.41
CA SER A 220 -17.20 3.20 5.15
C SER A 220 -16.53 2.44 3.99
N LEU A 221 -15.62 1.52 4.31
CA LEU A 221 -14.92 0.66 3.36
C LEU A 221 -15.87 -0.44 2.85
N THR A 222 -16.04 -0.56 1.56
CA THR A 222 -16.86 -1.63 0.96
C THR A 222 -16.16 -2.98 1.06
N ALA A 223 -16.91 -4.09 0.93
CA ALA A 223 -16.32 -5.43 0.91
C ALA A 223 -15.36 -5.62 -0.27
N GLU A 224 -15.60 -4.96 -1.39
CA GLU A 224 -14.74 -4.97 -2.57
C GLU A 224 -13.42 -4.24 -2.33
N GLU A 225 -13.45 -3.11 -1.64
CA GLU A 225 -12.24 -2.38 -1.23
C GLU A 225 -11.48 -3.16 -0.14
N ALA A 226 -12.17 -3.75 0.82
CA ALA A 226 -11.57 -4.63 1.82
C ALA A 226 -10.92 -5.88 1.17
N LEU A 227 -11.51 -6.40 0.08
CA LEU A 227 -10.90 -7.49 -0.70
C LEU A 227 -9.57 -7.06 -1.32
N LEU A 228 -9.42 -5.84 -1.82
CA LEU A 228 -8.13 -5.35 -2.35
C LEU A 228 -7.06 -5.34 -1.27
N VAL A 229 -7.38 -4.86 -0.06
CA VAL A 229 -6.46 -4.88 1.09
C VAL A 229 -6.08 -6.32 1.45
N TRP A 230 -7.05 -7.23 1.47
CA TRP A 230 -6.81 -8.65 1.75
C TRP A 230 -5.91 -9.28 0.69
N LEU A 231 -6.10 -8.94 -0.59
CA LEU A 231 -5.29 -9.43 -1.72
C LEU A 231 -3.84 -8.90 -1.73
N GLU A 232 -3.53 -7.85 -1.00
CA GLU A 232 -2.14 -7.41 -0.78
C GLU A 232 -1.35 -8.41 0.10
N VAL A 233 -2.05 -9.17 0.96
CA VAL A 233 -1.45 -10.13 1.90
C VAL A 233 -1.64 -11.57 1.42
N PHE A 234 -2.84 -11.92 0.97
CA PHE A 234 -3.23 -13.26 0.54
C PHE A 234 -3.46 -13.30 -0.98
N THR A 235 -3.52 -14.50 -1.56
CA THR A 235 -3.86 -14.68 -2.97
C THR A 235 -5.35 -14.93 -3.14
N PHE A 236 -5.90 -14.66 -4.33
CA PHE A 236 -7.29 -15.00 -4.62
C PHE A 236 -7.54 -16.52 -4.52
N ARG A 237 -6.53 -17.35 -4.76
CA ARG A 237 -6.57 -18.81 -4.59
C ARG A 237 -6.69 -19.21 -3.11
N ASP A 238 -6.12 -18.43 -2.17
CA ASP A 238 -6.25 -18.69 -0.74
C ASP A 238 -7.72 -18.63 -0.29
N LEU A 239 -8.55 -17.74 -0.89
CA LEU A 239 -10.01 -17.71 -0.63
C LEU A 239 -10.69 -19.05 -0.93
N GLY A 240 -10.29 -19.72 -2.00
CA GLY A 240 -10.86 -21.03 -2.37
C GLY A 240 -10.37 -22.19 -1.51
N ARG A 241 -9.27 -21.99 -0.76
CA ARG A 241 -8.66 -23.04 0.09
C ARG A 241 -9.00 -22.89 1.57
N MET A 242 -9.26 -21.66 2.03
CA MET A 242 -9.57 -21.38 3.43
C MET A 242 -10.97 -21.86 3.79
N THR A 243 -11.11 -22.44 4.98
CA THR A 243 -12.40 -22.65 5.63
C THR A 243 -12.98 -21.30 6.10
N ALA A 244 -14.29 -21.25 6.36
CA ALA A 244 -14.95 -20.05 6.88
C ALA A 244 -14.32 -19.55 8.19
N THR A 245 -13.84 -20.43 9.04
CA THR A 245 -13.18 -20.09 10.30
C THR A 245 -11.80 -19.47 10.04
N GLU A 246 -11.02 -20.02 9.11
CA GLU A 246 -9.71 -19.49 8.74
C GLU A 246 -9.82 -18.13 8.07
N LEU A 247 -10.76 -17.96 7.13
CA LEU A 247 -11.02 -16.67 6.49
C LEU A 247 -11.42 -15.59 7.51
N LYS A 248 -12.34 -15.91 8.43
CA LYS A 248 -12.73 -14.99 9.50
C LYS A 248 -11.57 -14.65 10.44
N LYS A 249 -10.72 -15.61 10.75
CA LYS A 249 -9.52 -15.37 11.57
C LYS A 249 -8.54 -14.45 10.85
N ALA A 250 -8.30 -14.69 9.55
CA ALA A 250 -7.43 -13.83 8.74
C ALA A 250 -7.98 -12.40 8.62
N LEU A 251 -9.28 -12.24 8.34
CA LEU A 251 -9.97 -10.94 8.32
C LEU A 251 -9.95 -10.24 9.68
N HIS A 252 -10.14 -10.98 10.77
CA HIS A 252 -10.06 -10.41 12.12
C HIS A 252 -8.66 -9.87 12.43
N GLY A 253 -7.62 -10.55 11.94
CA GLY A 253 -6.24 -10.08 12.08
C GLY A 253 -5.95 -8.79 11.29
N LEU A 254 -6.66 -8.54 10.19
CA LEU A 254 -6.60 -7.32 9.38
C LEU A 254 -7.63 -6.26 9.81
N TRP A 255 -8.47 -6.56 10.83
CA TRP A 255 -9.64 -5.72 11.12
C TRP A 255 -9.28 -4.29 11.51
N ASP A 256 -8.26 -4.13 12.34
CA ASP A 256 -7.81 -2.82 12.78
C ASP A 256 -7.27 -1.99 11.60
N ASP A 257 -6.60 -2.64 10.64
CA ASP A 257 -6.11 -2.00 9.43
C ASP A 257 -7.27 -1.58 8.51
N LEU A 258 -8.31 -2.41 8.38
CA LEU A 258 -9.53 -2.07 7.64
C LEU A 258 -10.30 -0.91 8.29
N VAL A 259 -10.37 -0.87 9.61
CA VAL A 259 -10.96 0.25 10.37
C VAL A 259 -10.15 1.52 10.18
N ALA A 260 -8.82 1.44 10.24
CA ALA A 260 -7.94 2.57 10.02
C ALA A 260 -8.11 3.15 8.61
N LEU A 261 -8.17 2.31 7.59
CA LEU A 261 -8.44 2.71 6.20
C LEU A 261 -9.84 3.30 6.04
N SER A 262 -10.84 2.72 6.69
CA SER A 262 -12.22 3.23 6.70
C SER A 262 -12.31 4.65 7.28
N ASN A 263 -11.44 5.01 8.22
CA ASN A 263 -11.37 6.31 8.87
C ASN A 263 -10.30 7.24 8.25
N GLU A 264 -9.69 6.83 7.14
CA GLU A 264 -8.58 7.55 6.49
C GLU A 264 -7.41 7.85 7.46
N THR A 265 -7.20 6.95 8.42
CA THR A 265 -6.15 7.13 9.43
C THR A 265 -4.77 6.90 8.79
N PRO A 266 -3.88 7.89 8.77
CA PRO A 266 -2.59 7.74 8.12
C PRO A 266 -1.69 6.76 8.89
N VAL A 267 -0.77 6.12 8.16
CA VAL A 267 0.33 5.34 8.75
C VAL A 267 1.19 6.27 9.60
N GLN A 268 1.49 5.87 10.82
CA GLN A 268 2.33 6.66 11.72
C GLN A 268 3.81 6.44 11.37
N LEU A 269 4.47 7.48 10.86
CA LEU A 269 5.92 7.50 10.71
C LEU A 269 6.57 7.97 12.03
N SER A 270 7.26 7.06 12.70
CA SER A 270 8.03 7.36 13.92
C SER A 270 9.42 7.84 13.53
N THR A 271 9.66 9.13 13.64
CA THR A 271 10.97 9.75 13.35
C THR A 271 11.88 9.81 14.57
N ASP A 272 11.30 9.76 15.76
CA ASP A 272 12.04 9.84 17.02
C ASP A 272 12.40 8.44 17.54
N PRO A 273 13.60 8.27 18.10
CA PRO A 273 14.01 7.00 18.67
C PRO A 273 13.15 6.63 19.89
N VAL A 274 12.83 5.34 20.00
CA VAL A 274 12.11 4.79 21.16
C VAL A 274 12.84 5.15 22.46
N THR A 275 12.11 5.75 23.41
CA THR A 275 12.66 6.10 24.72
C THR A 275 13.05 4.84 25.50
N GLN A 276 14.27 4.82 26.03
CA GLN A 276 14.80 3.68 26.80
C GLN A 276 14.60 3.84 28.32
N GLU A 277 13.99 4.93 28.75
CA GLU A 277 13.73 5.18 30.17
C GLU A 277 12.62 4.25 30.66
N ALA A 278 12.95 3.42 31.65
CA ALA A 278 11.98 2.55 32.30
C ALA A 278 10.86 3.40 32.94
N LYS A 279 9.60 3.06 32.69
CA LYS A 279 8.46 3.70 33.37
C LYS A 279 8.60 3.42 34.88
N THR A 280 9.04 4.41 35.63
CA THR A 280 9.02 4.39 37.11
C THR A 280 7.61 4.73 37.58
N GLY A 281 6.74 3.76 37.66
CA GLY A 281 5.37 3.93 38.15
C GLY A 281 4.78 2.63 38.69
N ILE A 282 3.72 2.72 39.48
CA ILE A 282 3.04 1.57 40.12
C ILE A 282 2.55 0.54 39.06
N LEU A 283 2.33 0.96 37.80
CA LEU A 283 1.96 0.09 36.66
C LEU A 283 3.11 -0.83 36.19
N SER A 284 4.38 -0.52 36.49
CA SER A 284 5.51 -1.37 36.06
C SER A 284 5.55 -2.71 36.82
N TRP A 285 4.84 -2.84 37.90
CA TRP A 285 4.74 -4.07 38.71
C TRP A 285 3.82 -5.13 38.07
N PHE A 286 3.05 -4.76 37.08
CA PHE A 286 2.10 -5.65 36.38
C PHE A 286 2.53 -6.07 34.97
N THR A 287 3.63 -5.52 34.45
CA THR A 287 4.19 -5.92 33.14
C THR A 287 5.33 -6.91 33.38
N SER A 288 5.13 -8.17 33.04
CA SER A 288 6.21 -9.17 33.00
C SER A 288 7.14 -8.83 31.83
N THR A 289 8.29 -8.22 32.12
CA THR A 289 9.34 -8.03 31.12
C THR A 289 10.08 -9.35 30.89
N PRO A 290 10.35 -9.75 29.64
CA PRO A 290 11.14 -10.96 29.39
C PRO A 290 12.59 -10.76 29.88
N GLU A 291 13.13 -11.74 30.59
CA GLU A 291 14.55 -11.75 30.99
C GLU A 291 15.47 -12.06 29.82
N HIS A 292 14.98 -12.81 28.83
CA HIS A 292 15.69 -13.28 27.66
C HIS A 292 14.78 -13.20 26.41
N LEU A 293 15.38 -12.94 25.23
CA LEU A 293 14.67 -12.93 23.96
C LEU A 293 15.36 -13.83 22.92
N ASN A 294 14.58 -14.68 22.26
CA ASN A 294 15.00 -15.40 21.07
C ASN A 294 14.65 -14.58 19.83
N ILE A 295 15.64 -14.20 19.06
CA ILE A 295 15.52 -13.31 17.92
C ILE A 295 15.85 -14.05 16.64
N ALA A 296 14.98 -14.00 15.65
CA ALA A 296 15.21 -14.53 14.32
C ALA A 296 15.42 -13.41 13.30
N PHE A 297 16.37 -13.60 12.41
CA PHE A 297 16.56 -12.74 11.24
C PHE A 297 16.37 -13.57 9.97
N ILE A 298 15.50 -13.09 9.08
CA ILE A 298 15.22 -13.75 7.80
C ILE A 298 15.78 -12.91 6.67
N HIS A 299 16.66 -13.50 5.89
CA HIS A 299 17.36 -12.86 4.77
C HIS A 299 17.00 -13.51 3.44
N GLN A 300 16.87 -12.69 2.41
CA GLN A 300 16.64 -13.20 1.06
C GLN A 300 17.88 -13.91 0.51
N MET A 301 19.08 -13.36 0.74
CA MET A 301 20.36 -13.87 0.25
C MET A 301 21.30 -14.13 1.41
N ASP A 302 22.42 -14.82 1.18
CA ASP A 302 23.46 -14.94 2.18
C ASP A 302 24.39 -13.72 2.23
N ALA A 303 25.14 -13.58 3.33
CA ALA A 303 26.02 -12.44 3.58
C ALA A 303 27.26 -12.40 2.68
N THR A 304 27.61 -13.50 2.01
CA THR A 304 28.79 -13.57 1.13
C THR A 304 28.48 -13.08 -0.28
N THR A 305 27.21 -13.19 -0.70
CA THR A 305 26.75 -12.79 -2.04
C THR A 305 26.02 -11.44 -2.04
N SER A 306 25.50 -11.00 -0.89
CA SER A 306 24.77 -9.75 -0.75
C SER A 306 25.41 -8.84 0.29
N THR A 307 25.93 -7.71 -0.16
CA THR A 307 26.48 -6.67 0.74
C THR A 307 25.40 -6.10 1.68
N TRP A 308 24.14 -6.05 1.24
CA TRP A 308 23.02 -5.66 2.06
C TRP A 308 22.80 -6.63 3.23
N THR A 309 22.73 -7.92 2.94
CA THR A 309 22.66 -8.97 3.98
C THR A 309 23.89 -8.93 4.90
N GLY A 310 25.10 -8.74 4.33
CA GLY A 310 26.31 -8.56 5.10
C GLY A 310 26.26 -7.39 6.08
N GLY A 311 25.64 -6.28 5.68
CA GLY A 311 25.42 -5.12 6.54
C GLY A 311 24.49 -5.43 7.73
N HIS A 312 23.39 -6.14 7.49
CA HIS A 312 22.50 -6.60 8.56
C HIS A 312 23.23 -7.57 9.51
N GLU A 313 23.97 -8.57 8.97
CA GLU A 313 24.74 -9.55 9.76
C GLU A 313 25.81 -8.87 10.62
N PHE A 314 26.48 -7.84 10.10
CA PHE A 314 27.41 -7.04 10.91
C PHE A 314 26.67 -6.35 12.09
N GLY A 315 25.48 -5.81 11.84
CA GLY A 315 24.62 -5.24 12.87
C GLY A 315 24.19 -6.28 13.92
N ILE A 316 23.86 -7.50 13.48
CA ILE A 316 23.49 -8.64 14.35
C ILE A 316 24.65 -9.04 15.25
N GLN A 317 25.86 -9.16 14.72
CA GLN A 317 27.05 -9.45 15.50
C GLN A 317 27.32 -8.38 16.57
N ASN A 318 27.09 -7.12 16.23
CA ASN A 318 27.17 -6.02 17.19
C ASN A 318 26.13 -6.14 18.31
N LEU A 319 24.89 -6.48 17.95
CA LEU A 319 23.80 -6.73 18.89
C LEU A 319 24.16 -7.86 19.87
N GLN A 320 24.61 -9.00 19.35
CA GLN A 320 25.03 -10.15 20.15
C GLN A 320 26.17 -9.80 21.13
N ARG A 321 27.17 -9.06 20.66
CA ARG A 321 28.30 -8.62 21.52
C ARG A 321 27.85 -7.71 22.67
N ARG A 322 26.84 -6.85 22.44
CA ARG A 322 26.37 -5.87 23.42
C ARG A 322 25.38 -6.44 24.44
N LEU A 323 24.54 -7.39 24.03
CA LEU A 323 23.48 -7.94 24.89
C LEU A 323 23.76 -9.36 25.40
N LYS A 324 24.74 -10.05 24.86
CA LYS A 324 25.27 -11.36 25.33
C LYS A 324 24.17 -12.30 25.84
N ASP A 325 24.14 -12.58 27.13
CA ASP A 325 23.27 -13.58 27.77
C ASP A 325 21.76 -13.21 27.77
N LYS A 326 21.42 -11.98 27.38
CA LYS A 326 20.03 -11.53 27.33
C LYS A 326 19.30 -11.91 26.04
N ILE A 327 20.03 -12.40 25.05
CA ILE A 327 19.46 -12.76 23.75
C ILE A 327 20.08 -14.02 23.16
N THR A 328 19.27 -14.77 22.43
CA THR A 328 19.73 -15.78 21.48
C THR A 328 19.34 -15.33 20.07
N VAL A 329 20.27 -15.35 19.13
CA VAL A 329 20.00 -14.89 17.76
C VAL A 329 20.27 -16.02 16.77
N ARG A 330 19.34 -16.17 15.82
CA ARG A 330 19.47 -17.09 14.67
C ARG A 330 19.19 -16.35 13.37
N SER A 331 20.03 -16.57 12.37
CA SER A 331 19.83 -16.05 11.00
C SER A 331 19.43 -17.18 10.06
N TYR A 332 18.46 -16.90 9.19
CA TYR A 332 17.94 -17.79 8.16
C TYR A 332 18.13 -17.13 6.81
N PHE A 333 18.59 -17.88 5.81
CA PHE A 333 19.00 -17.35 4.51
C PHE A 333 18.22 -18.02 3.37
N HIS A 334 18.29 -17.44 2.18
CA HIS A 334 17.69 -17.95 0.94
C HIS A 334 16.15 -17.93 0.94
N ALA A 335 15.56 -16.86 1.48
CA ALA A 335 14.12 -16.61 1.39
C ALA A 335 13.76 -16.02 0.01
N ASP A 336 13.98 -16.78 -1.06
CA ASP A 336 13.86 -16.28 -2.45
C ASP A 336 12.45 -16.48 -3.03
N SER A 337 11.93 -17.72 -2.96
CA SER A 337 10.60 -18.05 -3.44
C SER A 337 9.52 -17.86 -2.37
N PRO A 338 8.23 -17.70 -2.72
CA PRO A 338 7.14 -17.61 -1.76
C PRO A 338 7.12 -18.76 -0.76
N ALA A 339 7.27 -20.00 -1.24
CA ALA A 339 7.29 -21.19 -0.38
C ALA A 339 8.47 -21.21 0.61
N GLN A 340 9.64 -20.72 0.19
CA GLN A 340 10.82 -20.62 1.08
C GLN A 340 10.65 -19.52 2.12
N LYS A 341 10.05 -18.37 1.75
CA LYS A 341 9.74 -17.28 2.67
C LYS A 341 8.84 -17.76 3.81
N ASP A 342 7.73 -18.42 3.46
CA ASP A 342 6.78 -18.97 4.43
C ASP A 342 7.42 -20.06 5.29
N ALA A 343 8.16 -21.01 4.68
CA ALA A 343 8.82 -22.09 5.40
C ALA A 343 9.87 -21.61 6.41
N LEU A 344 10.68 -20.59 6.06
CA LEU A 344 11.70 -20.05 6.97
C LEU A 344 11.08 -19.25 8.12
N LEU A 345 9.98 -18.54 7.88
CA LEU A 345 9.22 -17.88 8.94
C LEU A 345 8.58 -18.89 9.90
N GLU A 346 7.95 -19.97 9.38
CA GLU A 346 7.42 -21.08 10.18
C GLU A 346 8.53 -21.77 11.01
N GLN A 347 9.69 -21.98 10.42
CA GLN A 347 10.83 -22.56 11.11
C GLN A 347 11.32 -21.65 12.25
N ALA A 348 11.44 -20.34 12.02
CA ALA A 348 11.85 -19.40 13.05
C ALA A 348 10.87 -19.43 14.25
N VAL A 349 9.57 -19.51 13.98
CA VAL A 349 8.53 -19.64 15.02
C VAL A 349 8.67 -20.99 15.75
N ALA A 350 8.84 -22.09 15.03
CA ALA A 350 9.03 -23.42 15.60
C ALA A 350 10.29 -23.52 16.46
N ASP A 351 11.34 -22.78 16.11
CA ASP A 351 12.57 -22.67 16.87
C ASP A 351 12.45 -21.74 18.11
N GLY A 352 11.25 -21.22 18.37
CA GLY A 352 10.90 -20.47 19.57
C GLY A 352 11.26 -18.98 19.51
N ALA A 353 11.21 -18.34 18.33
CA ALA A 353 11.45 -16.90 18.21
C ALA A 353 10.35 -16.08 18.93
N ASP A 354 10.76 -15.10 19.75
CA ASP A 354 9.91 -14.08 20.37
C ASP A 354 9.81 -12.82 19.50
N LEU A 355 10.81 -12.61 18.65
CA LEU A 355 11.02 -11.44 17.82
C LEU A 355 11.63 -11.85 16.47
N VAL A 356 11.02 -11.41 15.39
CA VAL A 356 11.45 -11.74 14.03
C VAL A 356 11.71 -10.45 13.25
N PHE A 357 12.89 -10.35 12.65
CA PHE A 357 13.25 -9.30 11.70
C PHE A 357 13.39 -9.90 10.31
N THR A 358 12.66 -9.39 9.35
CA THR A 358 12.86 -9.65 7.93
C THR A 358 13.59 -8.47 7.31
N THR A 359 14.63 -8.70 6.53
CA THR A 359 15.64 -7.67 6.20
C THR A 359 15.49 -7.06 4.80
N THR A 360 14.39 -7.31 4.13
CA THR A 360 14.10 -6.75 2.80
C THR A 360 12.59 -6.55 2.61
N PRO A 361 12.18 -5.53 1.84
CA PRO A 361 10.77 -5.32 1.49
C PRO A 361 10.12 -6.53 0.80
N ARG A 362 10.87 -7.31 0.05
CA ARG A 362 10.40 -8.52 -0.64
C ARG A 362 9.87 -9.62 0.30
N LEU A 363 10.11 -9.50 1.59
CA LEU A 363 9.58 -10.40 2.63
C LEU A 363 8.32 -9.84 3.29
N ASN A 364 7.85 -8.62 2.93
CA ASN A 364 6.76 -7.96 3.62
C ASN A 364 5.48 -8.82 3.67
N ARG A 365 5.01 -9.29 2.51
CA ARG A 365 3.79 -10.12 2.40
C ARG A 365 3.84 -11.36 3.30
N ALA A 366 4.94 -12.12 3.25
CA ALA A 366 5.13 -13.31 4.08
C ALA A 366 5.22 -12.94 5.57
N THR A 367 5.86 -11.82 5.91
CA THR A 367 5.95 -11.31 7.27
C THR A 367 4.58 -10.96 7.84
N VAL A 368 3.71 -10.29 7.07
CA VAL A 368 2.34 -9.97 7.49
C VAL A 368 1.52 -11.24 7.69
N LYS A 369 1.59 -12.20 6.76
CA LYS A 369 0.92 -13.52 6.92
C LYS A 369 1.35 -14.22 8.22
N ALA A 370 2.65 -14.25 8.51
CA ALA A 370 3.17 -14.84 9.74
C ALA A 370 2.69 -14.08 10.99
N ALA A 371 2.69 -12.74 10.97
CA ALA A 371 2.22 -11.93 12.07
C ALA A 371 0.74 -12.16 12.39
N LEU A 372 -0.12 -12.25 11.37
CA LEU A 372 -1.54 -12.58 11.53
C LEU A 372 -1.78 -13.99 12.09
N LYS A 373 -0.90 -14.93 11.74
CA LYS A 373 -0.96 -16.32 12.23
C LYS A 373 -0.47 -16.46 13.67
N TYR A 374 0.58 -15.68 14.03
CA TYR A 374 1.28 -15.75 15.32
C TYR A 374 1.29 -14.40 16.05
N PRO A 375 0.14 -13.87 16.48
CA PRO A 375 0.00 -12.52 17.03
C PRO A 375 0.74 -12.29 18.36
N HIS A 376 1.26 -13.34 19.00
CA HIS A 376 2.08 -13.25 20.21
C HIS A 376 3.57 -13.00 19.92
N ILE A 377 4.00 -13.11 18.65
CA ILE A 377 5.37 -12.86 18.20
C ILE A 377 5.43 -11.45 17.59
N ARG A 378 6.51 -10.74 17.83
CA ARG A 378 6.74 -9.41 17.28
C ARG A 378 7.46 -9.51 15.94
N PHE A 379 6.85 -8.95 14.90
CA PHE A 379 7.41 -8.97 13.55
C PHE A 379 7.83 -7.58 13.09
N PHE A 380 9.03 -7.52 12.51
CA PHE A 380 9.58 -6.33 11.87
C PHE A 380 9.96 -6.63 10.42
N ASN A 381 9.73 -5.66 9.53
CA ASN A 381 10.17 -5.75 8.15
C ASN A 381 11.00 -4.52 7.76
N CYS A 382 12.16 -4.75 7.15
CA CYS A 382 12.99 -3.66 6.62
C CYS A 382 12.38 -3.11 5.34
N SER A 383 11.49 -2.16 5.51
CA SER A 383 10.75 -1.46 4.45
C SER A 383 10.18 -0.15 4.98
N VAL A 384 9.43 0.54 4.16
CA VAL A 384 8.74 1.79 4.49
C VAL A 384 7.30 1.75 3.98
N ALA A 385 6.45 2.59 4.56
CA ALA A 385 5.04 2.77 4.15
C ALA A 385 4.21 1.47 4.20
N VAL A 386 4.50 0.58 5.16
CA VAL A 386 3.70 -0.63 5.41
C VAL A 386 2.46 -0.26 6.19
N PRO A 387 1.24 -0.50 5.66
CA PRO A 387 -0.01 -0.04 6.28
C PRO A 387 -0.56 -1.01 7.33
N TYR A 388 0.16 -2.07 7.71
CA TYR A 388 -0.32 -3.12 8.61
C TYR A 388 0.16 -2.92 10.04
N SER A 389 -0.77 -2.87 10.99
CA SER A 389 -0.49 -2.72 12.42
C SER A 389 0.17 -3.95 13.05
N SER A 390 -0.02 -5.13 12.45
CA SER A 390 0.57 -6.41 12.88
C SER A 390 2.08 -6.52 12.64
N VAL A 391 2.65 -5.69 11.75
CA VAL A 391 4.08 -5.65 11.42
C VAL A 391 4.59 -4.23 11.57
N ARG A 392 5.71 -4.04 12.23
CA ARG A 392 6.40 -2.75 12.25
C ARG A 392 7.47 -2.70 11.18
N SER A 393 7.41 -1.70 10.33
CA SER A 393 8.47 -1.50 9.35
C SER A 393 9.57 -0.62 9.92
N TYR A 394 10.78 -0.77 9.38
CA TYR A 394 11.92 0.04 9.75
C TYR A 394 12.80 0.34 8.55
N TYR A 395 13.23 1.60 8.47
CA TYR A 395 14.23 2.07 7.51
C TYR A 395 14.91 3.32 8.06
N CYS A 396 15.84 3.91 7.28
CA CYS A 396 16.62 5.05 7.75
C CYS A 396 16.50 6.26 6.82
N ARG A 397 16.62 7.48 7.40
CA ARG A 397 16.68 8.74 6.67
C ARG A 397 18.05 8.97 6.03
N ILE A 398 18.43 8.09 5.10
CA ILE A 398 19.74 8.10 4.47
C ILE A 398 20.03 9.39 3.70
N PHE A 399 18.98 10.16 3.36
CA PHE A 399 19.12 11.47 2.71
C PHE A 399 19.96 12.46 3.53
N GLU A 400 20.00 12.35 4.85
CA GLU A 400 20.83 13.19 5.72
C GLU A 400 22.33 13.00 5.42
N GLY A 401 22.74 11.73 5.33
CA GLY A 401 24.10 11.40 4.91
C GLY A 401 24.41 11.77 3.45
N LYS A 402 23.41 11.64 2.57
CA LYS A 402 23.53 12.05 1.15
C LYS A 402 23.75 13.54 1.00
N PHE A 403 23.10 14.38 1.80
CA PHE A 403 23.36 15.81 1.81
C PHE A 403 24.84 16.13 2.14
N ILE A 404 25.39 15.45 3.15
CA ILE A 404 26.79 15.64 3.56
C ILE A 404 27.75 15.22 2.44
N THR A 405 27.51 14.05 1.83
CA THR A 405 28.38 13.60 0.72
C THR A 405 28.20 14.46 -0.52
N GLY A 406 27.02 15.05 -0.74
CA GLY A 406 26.77 16.05 -1.76
C GLY A 406 27.60 17.34 -1.52
N ALA A 407 27.63 17.84 -0.28
CA ALA A 407 28.44 18.99 0.07
C ALA A 407 29.95 18.74 -0.14
N ILE A 408 30.41 17.54 0.17
CA ILE A 408 31.79 17.14 -0.14
C ILE A 408 32.01 17.11 -1.66
N ALA A 409 31.09 16.49 -2.40
CA ALA A 409 31.19 16.38 -3.86
C ALA A 409 31.27 17.74 -4.55
N GLY A 410 30.40 18.70 -4.15
CA GLY A 410 30.41 20.03 -4.68
C GLY A 410 31.72 20.78 -4.41
N ALA A 411 32.29 20.63 -3.21
CA ALA A 411 33.55 21.26 -2.84
C ALA A 411 34.78 20.62 -3.51
N MET A 412 34.71 19.33 -3.84
CA MET A 412 35.82 18.56 -4.44
C MET A 412 35.81 18.55 -5.97
N ALA A 413 34.70 18.90 -6.59
CA ALA A 413 34.60 18.98 -8.04
C ALA A 413 35.27 20.24 -8.59
N ASN A 414 36.27 20.06 -9.49
CA ASN A 414 36.93 21.18 -10.18
C ASN A 414 36.08 21.78 -11.32
N ASN A 415 35.08 21.06 -11.76
CA ASN A 415 34.06 21.52 -12.70
C ASN A 415 32.66 21.47 -12.02
N ASP A 416 31.69 22.11 -12.66
CA ASP A 416 30.35 22.21 -12.07
C ASP A 416 29.50 20.93 -12.24
N ARG A 417 30.03 19.82 -12.82
CA ARG A 417 29.30 18.59 -13.11
C ARG A 417 29.77 17.42 -12.24
N ILE A 418 28.79 16.75 -11.62
CA ILE A 418 29.01 15.63 -10.71
C ILE A 418 28.13 14.47 -11.16
N GLY A 419 28.72 13.28 -11.32
CA GLY A 419 27.98 12.06 -11.64
C GLY A 419 27.29 11.49 -10.40
N TYR A 420 26.04 11.08 -10.53
CA TYR A 420 25.29 10.40 -9.48
C TYR A 420 24.64 9.13 -10.03
N ILE A 421 24.85 8.00 -9.35
CA ILE A 421 24.26 6.72 -9.72
C ILE A 421 23.23 6.34 -8.67
N GLY A 422 21.95 6.45 -9.06
CA GLY A 422 20.82 5.97 -8.26
C GLY A 422 20.70 4.45 -8.32
N SER A 423 20.23 3.81 -7.25
CA SER A 423 20.00 2.36 -7.21
C SER A 423 18.66 1.99 -7.87
N TYR A 424 17.57 2.23 -7.17
CA TYR A 424 16.20 1.95 -7.60
C TYR A 424 15.32 3.17 -7.36
N PRO A 425 14.35 3.49 -8.25
CA PRO A 425 13.39 4.58 -8.03
C PRO A 425 12.30 4.15 -7.04
N ILE A 426 12.69 3.96 -5.78
CA ILE A 426 11.82 3.57 -4.67
C ILE A 426 11.64 4.70 -3.67
N PHE A 427 10.65 4.60 -2.79
CA PHE A 427 10.39 5.57 -1.75
C PHE A 427 11.65 5.95 -0.97
N GLY A 428 11.84 7.26 -0.77
CA GLY A 428 12.99 7.86 -0.09
C GLY A 428 14.26 8.04 -0.96
N VAL A 429 14.36 7.38 -2.12
CA VAL A 429 15.53 7.53 -3.01
C VAL A 429 15.53 8.88 -3.75
N PRO A 430 14.41 9.39 -4.31
CA PRO A 430 14.41 10.75 -4.87
C PRO A 430 14.75 11.82 -3.85
N ALA A 431 14.28 11.72 -2.60
CA ALA A 431 14.68 12.62 -1.52
C ALA A 431 16.20 12.55 -1.26
N SER A 432 16.80 11.37 -1.34
CA SER A 432 18.25 11.18 -1.19
C SER A 432 19.05 11.82 -2.33
N ILE A 433 18.57 11.71 -3.58
CA ILE A 433 19.17 12.34 -4.75
C ILE A 433 19.06 13.87 -4.64
N ASN A 434 17.88 14.37 -4.29
CA ASN A 434 17.65 15.79 -4.09
C ASN A 434 18.49 16.36 -2.94
N ALA A 435 18.60 15.65 -1.82
CA ALA A 435 19.46 16.05 -0.71
C ALA A 435 20.93 16.15 -1.12
N PHE A 436 21.43 15.18 -1.90
CA PHE A 436 22.79 15.23 -2.46
C PHE A 436 22.97 16.45 -3.37
N ALA A 437 22.02 16.72 -4.27
CA ALA A 437 22.07 17.86 -5.17
C ALA A 437 22.06 19.20 -4.43
N LEU A 438 21.23 19.33 -3.38
CA LEU A 438 21.18 20.51 -2.52
C LEU A 438 22.47 20.68 -1.70
N GLY A 439 23.06 19.56 -1.23
CA GLY A 439 24.35 19.55 -0.56
C GLY A 439 25.48 20.03 -1.49
N ALA A 440 25.52 19.56 -2.73
CA ALA A 440 26.48 20.00 -3.73
C ALA A 440 26.34 21.51 -4.03
N GLN A 441 25.10 22.01 -4.16
CA GLN A 441 24.86 23.44 -4.34
C GLN A 441 25.27 24.28 -3.13
N MET A 442 25.26 23.74 -1.93
CA MET A 442 25.69 24.45 -0.72
C MET A 442 27.16 24.90 -0.81
N THR A 443 28.01 24.07 -1.40
CA THR A 443 29.46 24.30 -1.52
C THR A 443 29.89 24.80 -2.92
N ASN A 444 29.14 24.43 -3.95
CA ASN A 444 29.29 24.93 -5.31
C ASN A 444 27.92 25.34 -5.87
N PRO A 445 27.55 26.63 -5.83
CA PRO A 445 26.23 27.10 -6.28
C PRO A 445 25.90 26.80 -7.76
N ARG A 446 26.89 26.46 -8.58
CA ARG A 446 26.69 26.07 -9.98
C ARG A 446 26.65 24.58 -10.21
N ALA A 447 26.78 23.79 -9.16
CA ALA A 447 26.83 22.33 -9.28
C ALA A 447 25.57 21.78 -9.96
N ARG A 448 25.80 20.95 -10.96
CA ARG A 448 24.80 20.16 -11.66
C ARG A 448 25.08 18.68 -11.47
N ILE A 449 24.04 17.93 -11.22
CA ILE A 449 24.11 16.50 -10.95
C ILE A 449 23.60 15.73 -12.18
N ASP A 450 24.48 14.97 -12.81
CA ASP A 450 24.11 14.06 -13.88
C ASP A 450 23.69 12.72 -13.30
N LEU A 451 22.39 12.42 -13.37
CA LEU A 451 21.80 11.22 -12.81
C LEU A 451 21.77 10.07 -13.83
N ARG A 452 22.25 8.91 -13.39
CA ARG A 452 22.08 7.60 -14.03
C ARG A 452 21.56 6.59 -13.02
N TRP A 453 21.01 5.50 -13.50
CA TRP A 453 20.47 4.46 -12.62
C TRP A 453 21.13 3.12 -12.87
N SER A 454 21.58 2.46 -11.80
CA SER A 454 22.18 1.12 -11.87
C SER A 454 21.17 0.01 -12.22
N CYS A 455 19.88 0.30 -12.10
CA CYS A 455 18.78 -0.58 -12.50
C CYS A 455 18.37 -0.46 -13.97
N GLN A 456 19.06 0.36 -14.75
CA GLN A 456 18.92 0.45 -16.21
C GLN A 456 20.08 -0.25 -16.92
N SER A 457 19.97 -0.43 -18.24
CA SER A 457 21.04 -1.02 -19.06
C SER A 457 22.24 -0.08 -19.15
N GLY A 458 23.45 -0.67 -19.22
CA GLY A 458 24.71 0.05 -19.37
C GLY A 458 25.60 -0.03 -18.12
N ASP A 459 26.73 0.67 -18.18
CA ASP A 459 27.68 0.82 -17.09
C ASP A 459 27.84 2.32 -16.79
N PRO A 460 27.07 2.87 -15.85
CA PRO A 460 27.10 4.29 -15.56
C PRO A 460 28.43 4.76 -14.94
N VAL A 461 29.17 3.92 -14.25
CA VAL A 461 30.51 4.27 -13.72
C VAL A 461 31.46 4.50 -14.88
N LYS A 462 31.51 3.56 -15.81
CA LYS A 462 32.35 3.67 -17.01
C LYS A 462 31.95 4.88 -17.87
N GLU A 463 30.63 5.11 -18.04
CA GLU A 463 30.11 6.24 -18.81
C GLU A 463 30.62 7.57 -18.23
N PHE A 464 30.55 7.77 -16.91
CA PHE A 464 31.02 8.99 -16.26
C PHE A 464 32.53 9.16 -16.36
N ILE A 465 33.32 8.09 -16.15
CA ILE A 465 34.77 8.12 -16.27
C ILE A 465 35.19 8.48 -17.71
N ASP A 466 34.58 7.87 -18.70
CA ASP A 466 34.89 8.12 -20.12
C ASP A 466 34.48 9.54 -20.57
N LYS A 467 33.46 10.13 -19.95
CA LYS A 467 33.05 11.53 -20.14
C LYS A 467 33.87 12.55 -19.32
N GLY A 468 34.81 12.10 -18.51
CA GLY A 468 35.72 12.95 -17.75
C GLY A 468 35.12 13.56 -16.50
N TYR A 469 34.12 12.93 -15.88
CA TYR A 469 33.61 13.35 -14.57
C TYR A 469 34.68 13.11 -13.50
N GLN A 470 34.96 14.14 -12.72
CA GLN A 470 35.99 14.06 -11.66
C GLN A 470 35.41 13.54 -10.35
N VAL A 471 34.13 13.80 -10.08
CA VAL A 471 33.48 13.32 -8.86
C VAL A 471 32.25 12.50 -9.24
N ILE A 472 32.17 11.31 -8.68
CA ILE A 472 31.05 10.37 -8.89
C ILE A 472 30.54 9.90 -7.52
N SER A 473 29.23 9.91 -7.33
CA SER A 473 28.53 9.25 -6.22
C SER A 473 27.88 7.96 -6.71
N ASN A 474 28.26 6.84 -6.13
CA ASN A 474 27.73 5.51 -6.43
C ASN A 474 26.92 4.99 -5.21
N ARG A 475 26.63 3.69 -5.17
CA ARG A 475 25.94 3.04 -4.05
C ARG A 475 26.72 3.18 -2.75
N ASP A 476 25.98 3.22 -1.65
CA ASP A 476 26.54 3.51 -0.34
C ASP A 476 27.13 2.25 0.33
N VAL A 477 28.02 2.46 1.28
CA VAL A 477 28.59 1.39 2.12
C VAL A 477 27.49 0.86 3.06
N PRO A 478 27.12 -0.42 2.97
CA PRO A 478 25.95 -0.96 3.70
C PRO A 478 26.18 -1.10 5.22
N SER A 479 27.43 -1.07 5.68
CA SER A 479 27.78 -1.09 7.11
C SER A 479 29.23 -0.64 7.32
N PRO A 480 29.59 -0.07 8.48
CA PRO A 480 30.96 0.24 8.83
C PRO A 480 31.77 -1.05 8.99
N GLN A 481 32.77 -1.25 8.15
CA GLN A 481 33.71 -2.37 8.25
C GLN A 481 35.14 -1.84 8.21
N HIS A 482 36.04 -2.43 8.97
CA HIS A 482 37.44 -1.99 9.08
C HIS A 482 38.20 -1.98 7.73
N ASN A 483 37.74 -2.72 6.72
CA ASN A 483 38.35 -2.79 5.41
C ASN A 483 37.85 -1.75 4.41
N TYR A 484 36.89 -0.91 4.79
CA TYR A 484 36.36 0.17 3.93
C TYR A 484 37.10 1.50 4.05
N LEU A 485 38.29 1.50 4.60
CA LEU A 485 39.18 2.66 4.50
C LEU A 485 39.44 3.07 3.04
N GLU A 486 39.22 2.10 2.15
CA GLU A 486 39.19 2.27 0.70
C GLU A 486 37.84 1.72 0.20
N PHE A 487 36.82 2.57 0.08
CA PHE A 487 35.46 2.17 -0.28
C PHE A 487 35.33 1.48 -1.65
N GLY A 488 36.38 1.44 -2.44
CA GLY A 488 36.40 0.92 -3.79
C GLY A 488 35.40 1.68 -4.65
N GLU A 489 34.37 1.00 -5.16
CA GLU A 489 33.30 1.59 -5.96
C GLU A 489 32.14 2.15 -5.11
N TYR A 490 32.24 2.18 -3.78
CA TYR A 490 31.17 2.65 -2.90
C TYR A 490 31.33 4.12 -2.54
N GLY A 491 30.20 4.75 -2.26
CA GLY A 491 30.15 6.13 -1.79
C GLY A 491 30.46 7.16 -2.89
N THR A 492 30.95 8.31 -2.45
CA THR A 492 31.41 9.39 -3.31
C THR A 492 32.94 9.30 -3.41
N TYR A 493 33.47 9.36 -4.62
CA TYR A 493 34.89 9.25 -4.91
C TYR A 493 35.34 10.26 -5.98
N LEU A 494 36.63 10.55 -5.96
CA LEU A 494 37.33 11.32 -6.97
C LEU A 494 37.92 10.39 -8.03
N VAL A 495 37.79 10.73 -9.28
CA VAL A 495 38.43 10.07 -10.42
C VAL A 495 39.70 10.84 -10.72
N GLU A 496 40.85 10.20 -10.50
CA GLU A 496 42.17 10.78 -10.75
C GLU A 496 42.50 10.79 -12.26
N GLU A 497 43.55 11.49 -12.65
CA GLU A 497 44.00 11.58 -14.05
C GLU A 497 44.29 10.21 -14.68
N ASP A 498 44.83 9.29 -13.90
CA ASP A 498 45.10 7.92 -14.30
C ASP A 498 43.87 6.99 -14.24
N LYS A 499 42.65 7.57 -14.00
CA LYS A 499 41.38 6.86 -13.81
C LYS A 499 41.32 5.98 -12.56
N THR A 500 42.25 6.10 -11.64
CA THR A 500 42.10 5.44 -10.33
C THR A 500 41.05 6.19 -9.50
N LEU A 501 40.39 5.45 -8.59
CA LEU A 501 39.31 5.98 -7.74
C LEU A 501 39.87 6.29 -6.35
N THR A 502 39.72 7.54 -5.91
CA THR A 502 40.07 7.98 -4.56
C THR A 502 38.79 8.14 -3.75
N PRO A 503 38.50 7.27 -2.77
CA PRO A 503 37.31 7.38 -1.92
C PRO A 503 37.32 8.70 -1.16
N LEU A 504 36.13 9.32 -1.02
CA LEU A 504 35.95 10.57 -0.27
C LEU A 504 35.09 10.34 0.97
N ALA A 505 33.84 9.93 0.79
CA ALA A 505 32.90 9.70 1.86
C ALA A 505 31.72 8.80 1.42
N SER A 506 31.10 8.11 2.36
CA SER A 506 29.88 7.35 2.10
C SER A 506 28.94 7.39 3.30
N PRO A 507 27.64 7.57 3.09
CA PRO A 507 26.67 7.21 4.11
C PRO A 507 26.75 5.72 4.42
N THR A 508 26.43 5.36 5.67
CA THR A 508 26.42 3.97 6.13
C THR A 508 25.30 3.71 7.11
N TRP A 509 24.80 2.46 7.13
CA TRP A 509 23.75 2.02 8.05
C TRP A 509 24.38 1.37 9.29
N LEU A 510 23.90 1.78 10.46
CA LEU A 510 24.31 1.24 11.74
C LEU A 510 23.19 0.34 12.30
N TRP A 511 22.83 -0.71 11.57
CA TRP A 511 21.72 -1.62 11.89
C TRP A 511 21.76 -2.15 13.32
N GLY A 512 22.95 -2.41 13.86
CA GLY A 512 23.12 -2.87 15.23
C GLY A 512 22.57 -1.89 16.27
N ASN A 513 22.63 -0.58 16.01
CA ASN A 513 22.06 0.43 16.89
C ASN A 513 20.52 0.41 16.84
N PHE A 514 19.93 0.20 15.67
CA PHE A 514 18.48 0.04 15.53
C PHE A 514 18.02 -1.20 16.32
N TYR A 515 18.62 -2.35 16.06
CA TYR A 515 18.25 -3.60 16.72
C TYR A 515 18.39 -3.52 18.23
N GLU A 516 19.50 -2.95 18.71
CA GLU A 516 19.74 -2.78 20.13
C GLU A 516 18.67 -1.93 20.81
N ARG A 517 18.27 -0.80 20.19
CA ARG A 517 17.21 0.07 20.75
C ARG A 517 15.89 -0.65 20.86
N ILE A 518 15.48 -1.37 19.81
CA ILE A 518 14.25 -2.15 19.82
C ILE A 518 14.30 -3.25 20.88
N VAL A 519 15.36 -4.06 20.91
CA VAL A 519 15.51 -5.18 21.86
C VAL A 519 15.54 -4.66 23.30
N ARG A 520 16.28 -3.58 23.58
CA ARG A 520 16.28 -2.97 24.91
C ARG A 520 14.92 -2.43 25.33
N SER A 521 14.16 -1.83 24.42
CA SER A 521 12.82 -1.35 24.74
C SER A 521 11.88 -2.49 25.15
N ILE A 522 12.01 -3.66 24.54
CA ILE A 522 11.24 -4.86 24.90
C ILE A 522 11.70 -5.40 26.25
N LEU A 523 13.01 -5.57 26.46
CA LEU A 523 13.58 -6.07 27.71
C LEU A 523 13.28 -5.14 28.91
N ASN A 524 13.20 -3.84 28.68
CA ASN A 524 12.93 -2.85 29.72
C ASN A 524 11.42 -2.57 29.89
N GLY A 525 10.54 -3.22 29.11
CA GLY A 525 9.08 -3.00 29.19
C GLY A 525 8.61 -1.64 28.68
N THR A 526 9.47 -0.88 27.98
CA THR A 526 9.09 0.40 27.34
C THR A 526 8.48 0.22 25.96
N TRP A 527 8.53 -1.02 25.46
CA TRP A 527 7.87 -1.38 24.22
C TRP A 527 6.34 -1.25 24.34
N GLU A 528 5.75 -0.35 23.58
CA GLU A 528 4.30 -0.25 23.47
C GLU A 528 3.85 -1.05 22.25
N GLN A 529 3.08 -2.11 22.49
CA GLN A 529 2.29 -2.71 21.41
C GLN A 529 1.10 -1.76 21.17
N ASN A 530 1.06 -1.10 20.02
CA ASN A 530 -0.10 -0.34 19.58
C ASN A 530 -1.23 -1.31 19.17
N THR A 531 -1.65 -2.17 20.09
CA THR A 531 -2.75 -3.10 19.85
C THR A 531 -4.11 -2.40 19.91
N ASP A 532 -4.19 -1.24 20.58
CA ASP A 532 -5.47 -0.55 20.79
C ASP A 532 -5.76 0.58 19.78
N SER A 533 -4.80 1.00 18.96
CA SER A 533 -4.98 2.14 18.07
C SER A 533 -5.25 1.79 16.60
N GLY A 534 -5.02 0.53 16.20
CA GLY A 534 -5.13 0.09 14.79
C GLY A 534 -4.21 0.84 13.82
N VAL A 535 -3.23 1.58 14.33
CA VAL A 535 -2.33 2.40 13.50
C VAL A 535 -1.02 1.67 13.26
N ALA A 536 -0.70 1.46 11.98
CA ALA A 536 0.59 0.91 11.58
C ALA A 536 1.73 1.87 11.95
N THR A 537 2.76 1.37 12.64
CA THR A 537 3.94 2.15 13.04
C THR A 537 5.13 1.79 12.18
N ASN A 538 5.68 2.77 11.48
CA ASN A 538 6.87 2.65 10.65
C ASN A 538 8.00 3.49 11.27
N TYR A 539 9.14 2.87 11.57
CA TYR A 539 10.33 3.56 12.09
C TYR A 539 11.15 4.11 10.91
N TRP A 540 11.32 5.42 10.88
CA TRP A 540 12.12 6.11 9.88
C TRP A 540 13.12 7.05 10.56
N TRP A 541 14.15 6.44 11.15
CA TRP A 541 15.13 7.12 11.99
C TRP A 541 16.32 7.64 11.18
N GLY A 542 16.98 8.68 11.69
CA GLY A 542 18.10 9.35 11.06
C GLY A 542 19.39 9.35 11.88
N MET A 543 20.24 10.34 11.62
CA MET A 543 21.51 10.52 12.33
C MET A 543 21.32 10.88 13.81
N ASP A 544 20.24 11.54 14.16
CA ASP A 544 19.82 11.87 15.54
C ASP A 544 19.65 10.64 16.43
N SER A 545 19.19 9.55 15.84
CA SER A 545 19.04 8.26 16.52
C SER A 545 20.31 7.39 16.48
N GLY A 546 21.30 7.78 15.69
CA GLY A 546 22.53 7.03 15.49
C GLY A 546 22.39 5.73 14.69
N VAL A 547 21.35 5.60 13.86
CA VAL A 547 21.12 4.44 12.97
C VAL A 547 21.80 4.60 11.62
N ILE A 548 22.20 5.82 11.29
CA ILE A 548 23.06 6.14 10.13
C ILE A 548 24.19 7.07 10.55
N ASP A 549 25.27 7.02 9.80
CA ASP A 549 26.40 7.96 9.89
C ASP A 549 27.04 8.14 8.52
N VAL A 550 28.11 8.91 8.44
CA VAL A 550 28.91 9.07 7.23
C VAL A 550 30.34 8.62 7.53
N GLU A 551 30.83 7.66 6.76
CA GLU A 551 32.21 7.22 6.77
C GLU A 551 33.06 8.17 5.91
N PHE A 552 34.20 8.61 6.43
CA PHE A 552 35.12 9.52 5.75
C PHE A 552 36.42 8.81 5.44
N SER A 553 36.86 8.91 4.19
CA SER A 553 38.18 8.45 3.79
C SER A 553 39.29 9.26 4.49
N GLN A 554 40.41 8.61 4.80
CA GLN A 554 41.60 9.29 5.29
C GLN A 554 42.21 10.22 4.23
N LYS A 555 41.94 9.98 2.94
CA LYS A 555 42.36 10.83 1.82
C LYS A 555 41.55 12.12 1.67
N LEU A 556 40.40 12.22 2.37
CA LEU A 556 39.58 13.43 2.35
C LEU A 556 40.35 14.60 3.04
N PRO A 557 40.48 15.79 2.41
CA PRO A 557 41.17 16.96 3.01
C PRO A 557 40.59 17.33 4.37
N GLU A 558 41.44 17.82 5.29
CA GLU A 558 41.02 18.12 6.67
C GLU A 558 39.90 19.17 6.73
N SER A 559 39.96 20.20 5.87
CA SER A 559 38.90 21.21 5.77
C SER A 559 37.53 20.57 5.41
N MET A 560 37.54 19.58 4.53
CA MET A 560 36.32 18.85 4.15
C MET A 560 35.86 17.91 5.25
N ARG A 561 36.78 17.25 5.97
CA ARG A 561 36.43 16.47 7.18
C ARG A 561 35.79 17.37 8.25
N PHE A 562 36.31 18.57 8.44
CA PHE A 562 35.74 19.54 9.38
C PHE A 562 34.31 19.96 8.97
N LEU A 563 34.11 20.33 7.70
CA LEU A 563 32.76 20.63 7.16
C LEU A 563 31.79 19.48 7.38
N ALA A 564 32.19 18.29 6.98
CA ALA A 564 31.37 17.09 7.09
C ALA A 564 31.00 16.75 8.54
N ARG A 565 31.94 16.84 9.48
CA ARG A 565 31.67 16.64 10.92
C ARG A 565 30.73 17.71 11.48
N SER A 566 30.86 18.96 11.02
CA SER A 566 29.98 20.05 11.45
C SER A 566 28.55 19.81 10.97
N LEU A 567 28.36 19.40 9.71
CA LEU A 567 27.05 19.04 9.17
C LEU A 567 26.48 17.80 9.88
N SER A 568 27.30 16.76 10.11
CA SER A 568 26.86 15.57 10.86
C SER A 568 26.41 15.94 12.27
N ALA A 569 27.12 16.82 12.95
CA ALA A 569 26.70 17.29 14.28
C ALA A 569 25.36 18.05 14.21
N ALA A 570 25.16 18.90 13.20
CA ALA A 570 23.93 19.64 13.01
C ALA A 570 22.73 18.70 12.77
N PHE A 571 22.88 17.64 11.96
CA PHE A 571 21.85 16.62 11.80
C PHE A 571 21.58 15.83 13.08
N LYS A 572 22.64 15.37 13.77
CA LYS A 572 22.52 14.62 15.04
C LYS A 572 21.81 15.40 16.14
N HIS A 573 21.88 16.74 16.12
CA HIS A 573 21.18 17.60 17.08
C HIS A 573 19.84 18.14 16.55
N GLY A 574 19.39 17.74 15.34
CA GLY A 574 18.14 18.22 14.74
C GLY A 574 18.10 19.72 14.45
N THR A 575 19.27 20.36 14.32
CA THR A 575 19.38 21.82 14.09
C THR A 575 19.46 22.19 12.61
N PHE A 576 19.45 21.21 11.73
CA PHE A 576 19.56 21.42 10.29
C PHE A 576 18.58 20.55 9.51
N ASP A 577 17.84 21.18 8.59
CA ASP A 577 16.95 20.52 7.63
C ASP A 577 17.38 20.94 6.22
N PRO A 578 17.84 20.01 5.37
CA PRO A 578 18.31 20.33 4.02
C PRO A 578 17.20 20.85 3.10
N PHE A 579 15.93 20.56 3.43
CA PHE A 579 14.78 20.93 2.63
C PHE A 579 14.06 22.20 3.09
N PHE A 580 14.44 22.78 4.23
CA PHE A 580 13.90 24.04 4.73
C PHE A 580 14.52 25.23 3.99
N ARG A 581 14.23 25.33 2.70
CA ARG A 581 14.67 26.41 1.80
C ARG A 581 13.80 26.45 0.55
N LYS A 582 13.95 27.51 -0.28
CA LYS A 582 13.32 27.51 -1.60
C LYS A 582 13.90 26.37 -2.45
N ILE A 583 13.02 25.53 -2.97
CA ILE A 583 13.34 24.37 -3.82
C ILE A 583 12.45 24.42 -5.06
N VAL A 584 13.08 24.28 -6.21
CA VAL A 584 12.43 24.25 -7.52
C VAL A 584 12.66 22.88 -8.14
N ALA A 585 11.63 22.30 -8.70
CA ALA A 585 11.74 21.04 -9.45
C ALA A 585 12.16 21.28 -10.90
N GLN A 586 12.54 20.21 -11.60
CA GLN A 586 12.98 20.26 -13.02
C GLN A 586 11.96 20.90 -13.96
N ASP A 587 10.67 20.79 -13.67
CA ASP A 587 9.57 21.39 -14.44
C ASP A 587 9.34 22.88 -14.13
N GLY A 588 10.15 23.47 -13.25
CA GLY A 588 10.05 24.85 -12.82
C GLY A 588 9.05 25.10 -11.69
N THR A 589 8.37 24.07 -11.18
CA THR A 589 7.46 24.22 -10.04
C THR A 589 8.21 24.45 -8.74
N VAL A 590 7.71 25.38 -7.90
CA VAL A 590 8.24 25.61 -6.56
C VAL A 590 7.65 24.56 -5.62
N LYS A 591 8.46 23.60 -5.18
CA LYS A 591 8.07 22.52 -4.26
C LYS A 591 8.11 22.96 -2.80
N ASN A 592 9.01 23.87 -2.44
CA ASN A 592 9.05 24.55 -1.16
C ASN A 592 9.49 26.00 -1.39
N ASP A 593 8.83 26.94 -0.77
CA ASP A 593 9.20 28.37 -0.82
C ASP A 593 10.18 28.78 0.30
N GLY A 594 10.49 27.86 1.22
CA GLY A 594 11.38 28.05 2.36
C GLY A 594 10.67 28.47 3.64
N THR A 595 9.34 28.42 3.67
CA THR A 595 8.54 28.84 4.84
C THR A 595 8.07 27.67 5.71
N ARG A 596 8.18 26.43 5.23
CA ARG A 596 7.75 25.22 5.95
C ARG A 596 8.75 24.08 5.83
N HIS A 597 8.68 23.15 6.78
CA HIS A 597 9.31 21.83 6.66
C HIS A 597 8.42 20.89 5.83
N PHE A 598 9.04 20.01 5.07
CA PHE A 598 8.32 18.87 4.53
C PHE A 598 7.95 17.90 5.64
N THR A 599 6.77 17.30 5.55
CA THR A 599 6.40 16.20 6.44
C THR A 599 7.25 14.96 6.11
N PRO A 600 7.42 14.03 7.07
CA PRO A 600 8.11 12.76 6.80
C PRO A 600 7.50 11.99 5.61
N ASP A 601 6.18 12.02 5.45
CA ASP A 601 5.50 11.34 4.34
C ASP A 601 5.79 12.02 2.99
N GLU A 602 5.80 13.36 2.92
CA GLU A 602 6.19 14.10 1.71
C GLU A 602 7.62 13.79 1.28
N LEU A 603 8.56 13.66 2.24
CA LEU A 603 9.94 13.30 1.94
C LEU A 603 10.05 11.85 1.45
N LEU A 604 9.35 10.94 2.11
CA LEU A 604 9.37 9.52 1.78
C LEU A 604 8.78 9.25 0.39
N ARG A 605 7.65 9.90 0.06
CA ARG A 605 6.92 9.73 -1.20
C ARG A 605 7.35 10.68 -2.31
N MET A 606 8.44 11.42 -2.13
CA MET A 606 8.97 12.34 -3.13
C MET A 606 9.18 11.62 -4.48
N ASP A 607 8.55 12.14 -5.54
CA ASP A 607 8.52 11.57 -6.90
C ASP A 607 9.06 12.54 -7.97
N TRP A 608 9.73 13.59 -7.54
CA TRP A 608 10.29 14.66 -8.38
C TRP A 608 11.77 14.91 -8.05
N LEU A 609 12.47 15.59 -8.97
CA LEU A 609 13.89 15.92 -8.86
C LEU A 609 14.09 17.43 -8.89
N CYS A 610 15.14 17.94 -8.20
CA CYS A 610 15.53 19.34 -8.18
C CYS A 610 16.00 19.83 -9.57
N ASP A 611 15.86 21.13 -9.82
CA ASP A 611 16.19 21.81 -11.08
C ASP A 611 17.68 21.75 -11.47
N ASN A 612 18.57 21.48 -10.51
CA ASN A 612 20.00 21.27 -10.75
C ASN A 612 20.39 19.81 -11.05
N ILE A 613 19.42 18.92 -11.29
CA ILE A 613 19.65 17.53 -11.65
C ILE A 613 19.34 17.35 -13.15
N ASP A 614 20.28 16.76 -13.88
CA ASP A 614 20.13 16.35 -15.27
C ASP A 614 19.91 14.82 -15.34
N GLY A 615 18.71 14.39 -15.68
CA GLY A 615 18.25 13.00 -15.70
C GLY A 615 16.81 12.89 -15.25
N ALA A 616 16.25 11.71 -15.26
CA ALA A 616 14.86 11.46 -14.90
C ALA A 616 14.72 10.23 -14.02
N ILE A 617 13.60 10.10 -13.31
CA ILE A 617 13.14 8.86 -12.70
C ILE A 617 12.68 7.94 -13.83
N PRO A 618 13.28 6.73 -14.01
CA PRO A 618 12.96 5.90 -15.15
C PRO A 618 11.56 5.29 -15.00
N PRO A 619 10.80 5.17 -16.10
CA PRO A 619 9.56 4.42 -16.09
C PRO A 619 9.84 2.91 -15.86
N PHE A 620 8.83 2.18 -15.42
CA PHE A 620 8.98 0.77 -15.03
C PHE A 620 9.54 -0.11 -16.16
N GLU A 621 9.14 0.16 -17.40
CA GLU A 621 9.51 -0.60 -18.60
C GLU A 621 10.99 -0.48 -18.96
N GLU A 622 11.66 0.59 -18.54
CA GLU A 622 13.09 0.82 -18.75
C GLU A 622 13.96 0.19 -17.66
N VAL A 623 13.34 -0.35 -16.62
CA VAL A 623 14.05 -0.97 -15.49
C VAL A 623 14.31 -2.44 -15.77
N LEU A 624 15.54 -2.89 -15.51
CA LEU A 624 15.96 -4.26 -15.74
C LEU A 624 15.14 -5.26 -14.89
N PRO A 625 14.89 -6.48 -15.40
CA PRO A 625 14.00 -7.47 -14.76
C PRO A 625 14.36 -7.78 -13.29
N PHE A 626 15.64 -7.81 -12.94
CA PHE A 626 16.06 -8.10 -11.57
C PHE A 626 15.62 -7.06 -10.55
N ALA A 627 15.37 -5.82 -10.98
CA ALA A 627 14.98 -4.70 -10.12
C ALA A 627 13.46 -4.50 -10.07
N GLN A 628 12.72 -4.98 -11.05
CA GLN A 628 11.26 -4.80 -11.15
C GLN A 628 10.48 -5.29 -9.91
N PRO A 629 10.81 -6.44 -9.27
CA PRO A 629 10.11 -6.86 -8.05
C PRO A 629 10.22 -5.84 -6.91
N MET A 630 11.37 -5.16 -6.76
CA MET A 630 11.53 -4.12 -5.75
C MET A 630 10.66 -2.90 -6.02
N LEU A 631 10.48 -2.53 -7.31
CA LEU A 631 9.64 -1.40 -7.70
C LEU A 631 8.16 -1.68 -7.48
N ARG A 632 7.73 -2.93 -7.64
CA ARG A 632 6.35 -3.32 -7.33
C ARG A 632 6.02 -3.17 -5.85
N GLU A 633 7.00 -3.42 -4.97
CA GLU A 633 6.84 -3.28 -3.51
C GLU A 633 6.94 -1.83 -3.04
N LEU A 634 7.97 -1.11 -3.49
CA LEU A 634 8.34 0.21 -2.95
C LEU A 634 8.54 1.30 -4.01
N GLY A 635 8.28 1.05 -5.29
CA GLY A 635 8.45 2.06 -6.34
C GLY A 635 7.68 3.34 -6.06
N VAL A 636 8.26 4.50 -6.40
CA VAL A 636 7.57 5.81 -6.23
C VAL A 636 6.28 5.91 -7.03
N TYR A 637 6.11 5.05 -8.02
CA TYR A 637 4.91 4.92 -8.87
C TYR A 637 4.31 3.50 -8.78
N LYS A 638 4.54 2.77 -7.67
CA LYS A 638 4.10 1.36 -7.51
C LYS A 638 2.61 1.14 -7.80
N ASP A 639 1.78 2.12 -7.46
CA ASP A 639 0.33 2.04 -7.65
C ASP A 639 -0.08 2.05 -9.14
N THR A 640 0.85 2.37 -10.05
CA THR A 640 0.64 2.36 -11.50
C THR A 640 1.24 1.12 -12.18
N ILE A 641 2.04 0.32 -11.46
CA ILE A 641 2.75 -0.85 -12.00
C ILE A 641 1.85 -2.09 -11.89
N PRO A 642 1.79 -2.96 -12.92
CA PRO A 642 1.19 -4.28 -12.76
C PRO A 642 2.00 -5.10 -11.74
N PRO A 643 1.38 -5.81 -10.77
CA PRO A 643 2.12 -6.68 -9.87
C PRO A 643 2.80 -7.83 -10.62
N GLU A 644 3.70 -8.49 -9.91
CA GLU A 644 4.38 -9.67 -10.40
C GLU A 644 3.37 -10.80 -10.57
N LYS A 645 3.35 -11.42 -11.75
CA LYS A 645 2.57 -12.64 -11.97
C LYS A 645 3.34 -13.78 -11.32
N GLU A 646 2.93 -14.16 -10.12
CA GLU A 646 3.31 -15.46 -9.60
C GLU A 646 2.36 -16.48 -10.28
N GLU A 647 2.89 -17.61 -10.81
CA GLU A 647 2.04 -18.68 -11.42
C GLU A 647 0.96 -19.16 -10.44
N GLU A 648 1.18 -18.92 -9.15
CA GLU A 648 0.25 -19.25 -8.07
C GLU A 648 -0.92 -18.25 -7.91
N ASP A 649 -0.84 -17.05 -8.45
CA ASP A 649 -1.87 -16.00 -8.31
C ASP A 649 -2.93 -16.03 -9.42
N MET A 650 -2.74 -16.86 -10.45
CA MET A 650 -3.69 -16.95 -11.56
C MET A 650 -5.01 -17.59 -11.13
N LEU A 651 -6.12 -16.95 -11.50
CA LEU A 651 -7.49 -17.41 -11.35
C LEU A 651 -7.73 -18.77 -12.00
#